data_a2fe0e17f02593c099c990211080ccd4
#
_entry.id   a2fe0e17f02593c099c990211080ccd4
#
_cell.length_a   1.000
_cell.length_b   1.000
_cell.length_c   1.000
_cell.angle_alpha   90.00
_cell.angle_beta   90.00
_cell.angle_gamma   90.00
#
_symmetry.space_group_name_H-M   'P 1'
#
loop_
_entity.id
_entity.type
_entity.pdbx_description
1 polymer ?
#
loop_
_entity_poly.entity_id
_entity_poly.type
_entity_poly.pdbx_seq_one_letter_code
_entity_poly.pdbx_strand_id
1 'polypeptide(L)'
;MVAVKLHINDVEVEVAQGTSILEAARKNDIYIPSLCYHPDLPPSRRLKATDTVYRGNEKIVGDEPQKEFEGCNLCLIEVEGEQDLVPACDTVVAEGMRVFADNRRVLEARREKLMDILAKHPHACLVCAQKEGCTREPCSTNVPVAERCCPKFGNCELQKVAEYIGVREDTPRYIPADLPVVEDEPLFVRDINLCVGCTRCVRTCQELRGVEALGFVYKNGEALVGTVGPNLKDSACKFCGACVEVCPTGALMEKEPIVGEREIVLVPCKHACFADVDVPRYVHLISEGLNAEAAAVIREKAPLPSVLAHACARPCENKCRSREVNEPIAICALKRFVMDQDAEDWKSKLKIAPSTGKRVGIVGSGAAGLTSAYYLTLLGYSVTIFESMPEPGGMMRYGIQEYRLPREVLQKDLRLIVELGVEIKTNVAVGDESSFEQLKESYDAILVATGLPSSRKLKVEGAELEGVLGGLNFLRDVRLGKDVTVGEKVLVLGGGNVAMDVALTALRSDAKHVQVACLETWEEMPAFPWERQQVIEEDITVNNSWGLKRILGRDGKVSSVELLRCISVFDKEGRFNPAYDESETKMIEADTFIFAIGQASDRSWLDANSLTASLIGTIKVDNSTMKTALSGIFACGDIVDGPTSIVEAIASGRKAAIAIDKYLGGSGQLATELVSPEEPNPWLGREEGFAYRRRVEMPTLPVEERRGNFVEVELGLNQKLAIEEAKRCLRCDLRLQIASPVLPPEKWLKLETATIAGIRETEGIYQLLDENKMVIYIKGTINLRKELEEQLTTNPKAKYLIFEEAKMFTMRESELLQQFLKKHGKLPEQNLGLEEDLY
;
A
#
# COMPACT_ATOMS: atom_id res chain seq x y z
N MET A 1 3.86 9.32 41.31
CA MET A 1 2.88 8.21 41.53
C MET A 1 3.45 7.36 42.65
N VAL A 2 2.63 6.88 43.54
CA VAL A 2 3.07 6.00 44.64
C VAL A 2 3.46 4.65 44.03
N ALA A 3 4.69 4.20 44.28
CA ALA A 3 5.15 2.88 43.89
C ALA A 3 4.69 1.83 44.90
N VAL A 4 4.37 0.65 44.45
CA VAL A 4 3.93 -0.51 45.22
C VAL A 4 4.90 -1.68 44.97
N LYS A 5 5.40 -2.31 46.00
CA LYS A 5 6.26 -3.48 45.91
C LYS A 5 5.47 -4.74 46.25
N LEU A 6 5.64 -5.74 45.40
CA LEU A 6 5.01 -7.06 45.56
C LEU A 6 5.95 -8.16 45.05
N HIS A 7 5.61 -9.41 45.33
CA HIS A 7 6.30 -10.55 44.73
C HIS A 7 5.36 -11.32 43.80
N ILE A 8 5.82 -11.60 42.59
CA ILE A 8 5.15 -12.50 41.65
C ILE A 8 6.07 -13.72 41.47
N ASN A 9 5.64 -14.87 41.93
CA ASN A 9 6.50 -16.02 42.15
C ASN A 9 7.70 -15.62 43.04
N ASP A 10 8.93 -15.84 42.61
CA ASP A 10 10.15 -15.49 43.35
C ASP A 10 10.73 -14.12 42.94
N VAL A 11 10.02 -13.33 42.11
CA VAL A 11 10.48 -12.05 41.56
C VAL A 11 9.86 -10.89 42.32
N GLU A 12 10.71 -10.03 42.93
CA GLU A 12 10.27 -8.75 43.49
C GLU A 12 9.93 -7.76 42.32
N VAL A 13 8.76 -7.18 42.34
CA VAL A 13 8.25 -6.31 41.32
C VAL A 13 7.83 -4.98 41.93
N GLU A 14 8.24 -3.86 41.31
CA GLU A 14 7.85 -2.50 41.73
C GLU A 14 7.09 -1.82 40.61
N VAL A 15 5.83 -1.40 40.85
CA VAL A 15 4.95 -0.79 39.87
C VAL A 15 4.12 0.33 40.50
N ALA A 16 3.47 1.16 39.66
CA ALA A 16 2.58 2.22 40.14
C ALA A 16 1.34 1.62 40.83
N GLN A 17 0.87 2.27 41.88
CA GLN A 17 -0.40 1.94 42.54
C GLN A 17 -1.57 2.02 41.54
N GLY A 18 -2.48 1.05 41.60
CA GLY A 18 -3.61 0.90 40.71
C GLY A 18 -3.33 0.05 39.45
N THR A 19 -2.07 -0.44 39.27
CA THR A 19 -1.71 -1.40 38.21
C THR A 19 -2.37 -2.76 38.50
N SER A 20 -2.85 -3.47 37.49
CA SER A 20 -3.32 -4.85 37.65
C SER A 20 -2.12 -5.80 37.78
N ILE A 21 -2.32 -6.97 38.47
CA ILE A 21 -1.26 -7.98 38.60
C ILE A 21 -0.80 -8.47 37.21
N LEU A 22 -1.71 -8.59 36.24
CA LEU A 22 -1.35 -8.99 34.87
C LEU A 22 -0.41 -7.98 34.20
N GLU A 23 -0.67 -6.69 34.36
CA GLU A 23 0.20 -5.62 33.82
C GLU A 23 1.53 -5.54 34.58
N ALA A 24 1.50 -5.72 35.91
CA ALA A 24 2.70 -5.77 36.72
C ALA A 24 3.62 -6.93 36.31
N ALA A 25 3.05 -8.12 36.09
CA ALA A 25 3.78 -9.29 35.64
C ALA A 25 4.43 -9.04 34.27
N ARG A 26 3.68 -8.46 33.33
CA ARG A 26 4.18 -8.16 31.95
C ARG A 26 5.29 -7.13 31.91
N LYS A 27 5.19 -6.08 32.71
CA LYS A 27 6.27 -5.07 32.83
C LYS A 27 7.59 -5.64 33.36
N ASN A 28 7.54 -6.82 33.92
CA ASN A 28 8.69 -7.53 34.50
C ASN A 28 8.95 -8.88 33.79
N ASP A 29 8.55 -9.03 32.55
CA ASP A 29 8.77 -10.21 31.70
C ASP A 29 8.19 -11.52 32.25
N ILE A 30 7.20 -11.45 33.14
CA ILE A 30 6.50 -12.61 33.72
C ILE A 30 5.23 -12.85 32.90
N TYR A 31 5.18 -13.97 32.17
CA TYR A 31 4.04 -14.30 31.33
C TYR A 31 2.91 -14.96 32.14
N ILE A 32 1.72 -14.34 32.08
CA ILE A 32 0.47 -14.91 32.58
C ILE A 32 -0.48 -15.06 31.40
N PRO A 33 -0.98 -16.28 31.05
CA PRO A 33 -1.80 -16.52 29.87
C PRO A 33 -3.15 -15.80 29.94
N SER A 34 -3.63 -15.29 28.82
CA SER A 34 -4.95 -14.66 28.70
C SER A 34 -5.37 -14.55 27.24
N LEU A 35 -6.68 -14.66 26.95
CA LEU A 35 -7.26 -14.45 25.62
C LEU A 35 -8.14 -13.21 25.53
N CYS A 36 -8.62 -12.68 26.63
CA CYS A 36 -9.42 -11.47 26.65
C CYS A 36 -8.63 -10.17 26.85
N TYR A 37 -7.38 -10.24 27.25
CA TYR A 37 -6.50 -9.07 27.41
C TYR A 37 -5.79 -8.71 26.09
N HIS A 38 -5.63 -7.41 25.86
CA HIS A 38 -4.80 -6.87 24.79
C HIS A 38 -4.14 -5.56 25.26
N PRO A 39 -2.87 -5.26 24.91
CA PRO A 39 -2.14 -4.09 25.41
C PRO A 39 -2.89 -2.76 25.20
N ASP A 40 -3.53 -2.59 24.05
CA ASP A 40 -4.20 -1.36 23.65
C ASP A 40 -5.65 -1.26 24.17
N LEU A 41 -6.14 -2.25 24.91
CA LEU A 41 -7.51 -2.28 25.37
C LEU A 41 -7.63 -2.15 26.88
N PRO A 42 -8.60 -1.38 27.37
CA PRO A 42 -8.89 -1.30 28.81
C PRO A 42 -9.30 -2.66 29.38
N PRO A 43 -9.38 -2.81 30.71
CA PRO A 43 -9.77 -4.06 31.37
C PRO A 43 -11.09 -4.62 30.83
N SER A 44 -11.14 -5.94 30.56
CA SER A 44 -12.27 -6.58 29.90
C SER A 44 -13.54 -6.63 30.74
N ARG A 45 -13.43 -6.70 32.07
CA ARG A 45 -14.54 -6.89 33.01
C ARG A 45 -15.44 -5.67 33.18
N ARG A 46 -15.11 -4.52 32.60
CA ARG A 46 -15.97 -3.32 32.65
C ARG A 46 -16.94 -3.25 31.48
N LEU A 47 -16.79 -4.11 30.49
CA LEU A 47 -17.67 -4.15 29.33
C LEU A 47 -19.02 -4.75 29.70
N LYS A 48 -20.11 -4.09 29.28
CA LYS A 48 -21.47 -4.53 29.57
C LYS A 48 -22.13 -5.17 28.36
N ALA A 49 -22.92 -6.23 28.62
CA ALA A 49 -23.71 -6.91 27.60
C ALA A 49 -24.78 -5.98 27.03
N THR A 50 -25.02 -6.07 25.74
CA THR A 50 -26.15 -5.39 25.06
C THR A 50 -27.43 -6.22 25.18
N ASP A 51 -28.58 -5.64 24.82
CA ASP A 51 -29.84 -6.36 24.83
C ASP A 51 -29.90 -7.40 23.69
N THR A 52 -29.34 -7.06 22.54
CA THR A 52 -29.40 -7.90 21.33
C THR A 52 -28.13 -7.78 20.49
N VAL A 53 -27.82 -8.86 19.79
CA VAL A 53 -26.81 -8.88 18.70
C VAL A 53 -27.33 -9.72 17.53
N TYR A 54 -26.67 -9.56 16.37
CA TYR A 54 -26.95 -10.38 15.19
C TYR A 54 -25.74 -11.27 14.88
N ARG A 55 -26.00 -12.53 14.55
CA ARG A 55 -25.04 -13.51 14.04
C ARG A 55 -25.52 -14.00 12.67
N GLY A 56 -24.96 -13.43 11.60
CA GLY A 56 -25.57 -13.53 10.28
C GLY A 56 -26.95 -12.88 10.29
N ASN A 57 -27.95 -13.57 9.77
CA ASN A 57 -29.33 -13.06 9.72
C ASN A 57 -30.14 -13.32 11.02
N GLU A 58 -29.55 -13.99 12.00
CA GLU A 58 -30.22 -14.33 13.23
C GLU A 58 -30.06 -13.23 14.29
N LYS A 59 -31.19 -12.74 14.83
CA LYS A 59 -31.23 -11.82 15.97
C LYS A 59 -31.25 -12.60 17.27
N ILE A 60 -30.24 -12.41 18.10
CA ILE A 60 -30.09 -13.05 19.40
C ILE A 60 -30.43 -12.04 20.50
N VAL A 61 -31.41 -12.40 21.35
CA VAL A 61 -31.77 -11.62 22.53
C VAL A 61 -31.06 -12.20 23.75
N GLY A 62 -30.38 -11.36 24.50
CA GLY A 62 -29.64 -11.73 25.71
C GLY A 62 -30.58 -12.05 26.86
N ASP A 63 -30.17 -12.97 27.75
CA ASP A 63 -30.87 -13.35 28.97
C ASP A 63 -30.51 -12.39 30.12
N GLU A 64 -29.31 -11.79 30.08
CA GLU A 64 -28.77 -10.96 31.15
C GLU A 64 -28.23 -9.63 30.59
N PRO A 65 -29.12 -8.71 30.15
CA PRO A 65 -28.68 -7.41 29.64
C PRO A 65 -27.98 -6.59 30.74
N GLN A 66 -27.00 -5.77 30.35
CA GLN A 66 -26.16 -4.95 31.23
C GLN A 66 -25.24 -5.74 32.20
N LYS A 67 -25.23 -7.06 32.15
CA LYS A 67 -24.27 -7.84 32.91
C LYS A 67 -22.87 -7.55 32.41
N GLU A 68 -21.93 -7.37 33.35
CA GLU A 68 -20.52 -7.16 33.04
C GLU A 68 -19.85 -8.45 32.52
N PHE A 69 -18.87 -8.28 31.63
CA PHE A 69 -18.14 -9.41 31.07
C PHE A 69 -17.29 -10.12 32.13
N GLU A 70 -17.46 -11.42 32.30
CA GLU A 70 -16.80 -12.22 33.35
C GLU A 70 -15.33 -12.59 33.03
N GLY A 71 -14.83 -12.27 31.80
CA GLY A 71 -13.49 -12.60 31.37
C GLY A 71 -13.32 -14.03 30.87
N CYS A 72 -12.13 -14.34 30.30
CA CYS A 72 -11.80 -15.70 29.84
C CYS A 72 -11.28 -16.63 30.97
N ASN A 73 -10.94 -16.06 32.11
CA ASN A 73 -10.41 -16.74 33.30
C ASN A 73 -9.15 -17.62 33.08
N LEU A 74 -8.38 -17.41 32.00
CA LEU A 74 -7.09 -18.06 31.80
C LEU A 74 -5.96 -17.41 32.62
N CYS A 75 -6.17 -16.17 33.08
CA CYS A 75 -5.20 -15.43 33.90
C CYS A 75 -5.37 -15.62 35.40
N LEU A 76 -6.03 -16.71 35.84
CA LEU A 76 -6.18 -17.03 37.24
C LEU A 76 -4.80 -17.15 37.92
N ILE A 77 -4.70 -16.62 39.14
CA ILE A 77 -3.53 -16.64 40.02
C ILE A 77 -3.95 -16.91 41.45
N GLU A 78 -3.00 -17.33 42.27
CA GLU A 78 -3.18 -17.43 43.71
C GLU A 78 -2.51 -16.23 44.40
N VAL A 79 -3.24 -15.63 45.36
CA VAL A 79 -2.74 -14.54 46.20
C VAL A 79 -2.65 -15.05 47.61
N GLU A 80 -1.53 -14.87 48.28
CA GLU A 80 -1.34 -15.32 49.67
C GLU A 80 -2.38 -14.66 50.58
N GLY A 81 -3.11 -15.51 51.32
CA GLY A 81 -4.17 -15.06 52.22
C GLY A 81 -5.58 -15.08 51.62
N GLU A 82 -5.73 -15.22 50.29
CA GLU A 82 -7.02 -15.40 49.62
C GLU A 82 -7.39 -16.90 49.54
N GLN A 83 -8.67 -17.21 49.72
CA GLN A 83 -9.16 -18.61 49.65
C GLN A 83 -9.31 -19.07 48.20
N ASP A 84 -9.78 -18.19 47.31
CA ASP A 84 -10.07 -18.48 45.94
C ASP A 84 -8.99 -17.94 45.00
N LEU A 85 -8.87 -18.56 43.80
CA LEU A 85 -8.04 -18.01 42.72
C LEU A 85 -8.72 -16.76 42.12
N VAL A 86 -7.91 -15.73 41.92
CA VAL A 86 -8.39 -14.46 41.39
C VAL A 86 -7.85 -14.18 39.97
N PRO A 87 -8.56 -13.43 39.14
CA PRO A 87 -8.09 -13.09 37.79
C PRO A 87 -7.04 -11.95 37.83
N ALA A 88 -5.83 -12.21 37.36
CA ALA A 88 -4.72 -11.24 37.36
C ALA A 88 -5.02 -9.96 36.56
N CYS A 89 -5.90 -10.04 35.56
CA CYS A 89 -6.27 -8.89 34.72
C CYS A 89 -7.16 -7.86 35.44
N ASP A 90 -7.79 -8.24 36.56
CA ASP A 90 -8.75 -7.41 37.28
C ASP A 90 -8.31 -7.13 38.74
N THR A 91 -7.39 -7.91 39.28
CA THR A 91 -6.85 -7.76 40.64
C THR A 91 -5.77 -6.69 40.63
N VAL A 92 -5.97 -5.65 41.45
CA VAL A 92 -5.01 -4.54 41.60
C VAL A 92 -3.90 -4.93 42.59
N VAL A 93 -2.68 -4.50 42.30
CA VAL A 93 -1.52 -4.71 43.16
C VAL A 93 -1.67 -4.01 44.50
N ALA A 94 -1.18 -4.63 45.59
CA ALA A 94 -1.10 -4.05 46.92
C ALA A 94 0.31 -4.24 47.52
N GLU A 95 0.70 -3.35 48.43
CA GLU A 95 2.01 -3.37 49.05
C GLU A 95 2.24 -4.69 49.84
N GLY A 96 3.39 -5.32 49.55
CA GLY A 96 3.77 -6.58 50.20
C GLY A 96 3.02 -7.82 49.71
N MET A 97 2.15 -7.67 48.67
CA MET A 97 1.38 -8.81 48.12
C MET A 97 2.30 -9.90 47.57
N ARG A 98 1.93 -11.16 47.83
CA ARG A 98 2.61 -12.35 47.29
C ARG A 98 1.66 -13.08 46.33
N VAL A 99 2.09 -13.22 45.10
CA VAL A 99 1.31 -13.81 43.99
C VAL A 99 2.02 -15.06 43.48
N PHE A 100 1.29 -16.14 43.32
CA PHE A 100 1.77 -17.37 42.70
C PHE A 100 1.05 -17.54 41.34
N ALA A 101 1.82 -17.45 40.26
CA ALA A 101 1.30 -17.47 38.91
C ALA A 101 1.47 -18.82 38.21
N ASP A 102 2.21 -19.78 38.73
CA ASP A 102 2.59 -21.03 38.07
C ASP A 102 2.58 -22.27 38.97
N ASN A 103 2.00 -22.18 40.17
CA ASN A 103 1.90 -23.35 41.03
C ASN A 103 0.86 -24.37 40.51
N ARG A 104 0.86 -25.58 41.08
CA ARG A 104 0.01 -26.68 40.62
C ARG A 104 -1.49 -26.34 40.63
N ARG A 105 -1.98 -25.66 41.66
CA ARG A 105 -3.39 -25.24 41.79
C ARG A 105 -3.81 -24.29 40.64
N VAL A 106 -2.97 -23.31 40.36
CA VAL A 106 -3.18 -22.34 39.28
C VAL A 106 -3.17 -23.03 37.93
N LEU A 107 -2.19 -23.91 37.66
CA LEU A 107 -2.09 -24.62 36.38
C LEU A 107 -3.27 -25.54 36.13
N GLU A 108 -3.77 -26.28 37.14
CA GLU A 108 -4.94 -27.14 36.99
C GLU A 108 -6.20 -26.29 36.68
N ALA A 109 -6.43 -25.19 37.39
CA ALA A 109 -7.57 -24.32 37.16
C ALA A 109 -7.55 -23.71 35.75
N ARG A 110 -6.36 -23.30 35.23
CA ARG A 110 -6.19 -22.81 33.87
C ARG A 110 -6.46 -23.88 32.81
N ARG A 111 -6.06 -25.13 33.06
CA ARG A 111 -6.34 -26.25 32.15
C ARG A 111 -7.83 -26.57 32.10
N GLU A 112 -8.56 -26.47 33.22
CA GLU A 112 -10.02 -26.59 33.20
C GLU A 112 -10.67 -25.47 32.37
N LYS A 113 -10.28 -24.20 32.54
CA LYS A 113 -10.81 -23.09 31.76
C LYS A 113 -10.44 -23.18 30.28
N LEU A 114 -9.25 -23.68 29.94
CA LEU A 114 -8.86 -23.95 28.56
C LEU A 114 -9.72 -25.06 27.96
N MET A 115 -9.99 -26.11 28.69
CA MET A 115 -10.87 -27.23 28.28
C MET A 115 -12.28 -26.72 27.94
N ASP A 116 -12.86 -25.85 28.79
CA ASP A 116 -14.18 -25.20 28.52
C ASP A 116 -14.18 -24.40 27.20
N ILE A 117 -13.07 -23.70 26.89
CA ILE A 117 -12.91 -22.95 25.65
C ILE A 117 -12.76 -23.88 24.44
N LEU A 118 -11.90 -24.90 24.56
CA LEU A 118 -11.62 -25.84 23.46
C LEU A 118 -12.81 -26.75 23.16
N ALA A 119 -13.64 -27.09 24.14
CA ALA A 119 -14.85 -27.87 23.90
C ALA A 119 -15.80 -27.19 22.87
N LYS A 120 -15.71 -25.87 22.72
CA LYS A 120 -16.53 -25.04 21.81
C LYS A 120 -15.77 -24.50 20.63
N HIS A 121 -14.52 -24.91 20.40
CA HIS A 121 -13.67 -24.43 19.32
C HIS A 121 -12.95 -25.59 18.61
N PRO A 122 -12.89 -25.62 17.27
CA PRO A 122 -12.17 -26.63 16.52
C PRO A 122 -10.71 -26.72 16.97
N HIS A 123 -10.34 -27.86 17.57
CA HIS A 123 -9.01 -28.03 18.15
C HIS A 123 -8.36 -29.38 17.84
N ALA A 124 -8.94 -30.19 16.96
CA ALA A 124 -8.43 -31.53 16.64
C ALA A 124 -6.94 -31.51 16.22
N CYS A 125 -6.49 -30.46 15.52
CA CYS A 125 -5.09 -30.34 15.12
C CYS A 125 -4.15 -30.09 16.29
N LEU A 126 -4.60 -29.48 17.40
CA LEU A 126 -3.76 -29.24 18.59
C LEU A 126 -3.36 -30.54 19.30
N VAL A 127 -4.26 -31.51 19.31
CA VAL A 127 -4.07 -32.80 19.99
C VAL A 127 -3.68 -33.94 19.04
N CYS A 128 -3.53 -33.65 17.74
CA CYS A 128 -3.18 -34.64 16.75
C CYS A 128 -1.73 -35.11 16.91
N ALA A 129 -1.51 -36.42 16.95
CA ALA A 129 -0.17 -37.00 17.03
C ALA A 129 0.68 -36.74 15.76
N GLN A 130 0.04 -36.44 14.64
CA GLN A 130 0.67 -36.12 13.36
C GLN A 130 0.58 -34.62 12.98
N LYS A 131 0.46 -33.76 13.99
CA LYS A 131 0.34 -32.30 13.74
C LYS A 131 1.58 -31.68 13.11
N GLU A 132 2.74 -32.25 13.39
CA GLU A 132 4.03 -31.80 12.87
C GLU A 132 4.15 -32.14 11.39
N GLY A 133 4.46 -31.12 10.58
CA GLY A 133 4.55 -31.24 9.12
C GLY A 133 3.22 -31.50 8.41
N CYS A 134 2.07 -31.46 9.08
CA CYS A 134 0.78 -31.62 8.48
C CYS A 134 0.31 -30.35 7.76
N THR A 135 0.04 -30.45 6.47
CA THR A 135 -0.54 -29.36 5.66
C THR A 135 -2.02 -29.14 5.93
N ARG A 136 -2.68 -30.06 6.67
CA ARG A 136 -4.12 -30.13 6.93
C ARG A 136 -4.98 -30.42 5.69
N GLU A 137 -4.44 -30.27 4.49
CA GLU A 137 -5.12 -30.60 3.24
C GLU A 137 -4.13 -31.31 2.28
N PRO A 138 -4.30 -32.62 2.07
CA PRO A 138 -5.24 -33.52 2.76
C PRO A 138 -4.82 -33.83 4.20
N CYS A 139 -5.80 -34.04 5.08
CA CYS A 139 -5.53 -34.43 6.47
C CYS A 139 -5.14 -35.91 6.54
N SER A 140 -3.94 -36.22 7.03
CA SER A 140 -3.41 -37.58 7.11
C SER A 140 -4.18 -38.50 8.09
N THR A 141 -4.84 -37.92 9.08
CA THR A 141 -5.65 -38.63 10.08
C THR A 141 -7.16 -38.62 9.79
N ASN A 142 -7.56 -38.10 8.61
CA ASN A 142 -8.97 -38.05 8.16
C ASN A 142 -9.93 -37.33 9.14
N VAL A 143 -9.44 -36.35 9.89
CA VAL A 143 -10.31 -35.50 10.73
C VAL A 143 -11.28 -34.73 9.83
N PRO A 144 -12.59 -34.68 10.14
CA PRO A 144 -13.52 -33.85 9.40
C PRO A 144 -13.12 -32.38 9.33
N VAL A 145 -13.34 -31.72 8.21
CA VAL A 145 -12.91 -30.32 8.00
C VAL A 145 -13.41 -29.38 9.11
N ALA A 146 -14.68 -29.52 9.51
CA ALA A 146 -15.29 -28.70 10.55
C ALA A 146 -14.67 -28.87 11.94
N GLU A 147 -13.91 -29.92 12.19
CA GLU A 147 -13.24 -30.18 13.46
C GLU A 147 -11.74 -29.78 13.42
N ARG A 148 -11.18 -29.50 12.24
CA ARG A 148 -9.79 -29.09 12.09
C ARG A 148 -9.62 -27.64 12.58
N CYS A 149 -8.44 -27.32 13.07
CA CYS A 149 -8.09 -25.93 13.30
C CYS A 149 -8.22 -25.12 11.99
N CYS A 150 -8.61 -23.86 12.11
CA CYS A 150 -8.79 -22.96 10.96
C CYS A 150 -7.46 -22.65 10.23
N PRO A 151 -7.50 -21.97 9.07
CA PRO A 151 -6.30 -21.59 8.31
C PRO A 151 -5.27 -20.74 9.09
N LYS A 152 -5.66 -20.17 10.22
CA LYS A 152 -4.75 -19.40 11.11
C LYS A 152 -3.83 -20.29 11.96
N PHE A 153 -4.00 -21.63 11.93
CA PHE A 153 -3.16 -22.58 12.63
C PHE A 153 -1.67 -22.40 12.26
N GLY A 154 -0.80 -22.43 13.25
CA GLY A 154 0.61 -22.07 13.13
C GLY A 154 0.89 -20.60 13.50
N ASN A 155 -0.07 -19.69 13.28
CA ASN A 155 0.03 -18.27 13.64
C ASN A 155 -1.19 -17.81 14.45
N CYS A 156 -1.80 -18.69 15.24
CA CYS A 156 -2.99 -18.46 16.06
C CYS A 156 -2.59 -18.22 17.52
N GLU A 157 -3.08 -17.13 18.15
CA GLU A 157 -2.81 -16.84 19.55
C GLU A 157 -3.40 -17.91 20.48
N LEU A 158 -4.65 -18.33 20.22
CA LEU A 158 -5.27 -19.42 21.00
C LEU A 158 -4.43 -20.69 20.97
N GLN A 159 -3.87 -21.07 19.83
CA GLN A 159 -2.96 -22.22 19.73
C GLN A 159 -1.76 -22.07 20.66
N LYS A 160 -1.05 -20.95 20.59
CA LYS A 160 0.15 -20.69 21.40
C LYS A 160 -0.16 -20.70 22.90
N VAL A 161 -1.28 -20.11 23.30
CA VAL A 161 -1.76 -20.13 24.68
C VAL A 161 -2.12 -21.55 25.13
N ALA A 162 -2.78 -22.34 24.28
CA ALA A 162 -3.12 -23.72 24.59
C ALA A 162 -1.89 -24.63 24.72
N GLU A 163 -0.90 -24.45 23.86
CA GLU A 163 0.38 -25.17 23.95
C GLU A 163 1.19 -24.80 25.20
N TYR A 164 1.11 -23.54 25.65
CA TYR A 164 1.75 -23.10 26.89
C TYR A 164 1.12 -23.68 28.16
N ILE A 165 -0.23 -23.63 28.24
CA ILE A 165 -1.00 -24.15 29.39
C ILE A 165 -0.94 -25.70 29.45
N GLY A 166 -0.92 -26.34 28.27
CA GLY A 166 -1.04 -27.78 28.10
C GLY A 166 -2.49 -28.23 28.02
N VAL A 167 -2.86 -28.81 26.88
CA VAL A 167 -4.21 -29.35 26.64
C VAL A 167 -4.35 -30.69 27.39
N ARG A 168 -5.44 -30.88 28.12
CA ARG A 168 -5.75 -32.12 28.85
C ARG A 168 -6.17 -33.23 27.87
N GLU A 169 -5.80 -34.47 28.18
CA GLU A 169 -6.17 -35.64 27.37
C GLU A 169 -7.69 -35.88 27.36
N ASP A 170 -8.39 -35.51 28.45
CA ASP A 170 -9.83 -35.64 28.62
C ASP A 170 -10.63 -34.43 28.07
N THR A 171 -9.99 -33.52 27.31
CA THR A 171 -10.66 -32.42 26.66
C THR A 171 -11.76 -32.94 25.71
N PRO A 172 -13.04 -32.54 25.87
CA PRO A 172 -14.10 -33.00 25.02
C PRO A 172 -13.86 -32.66 23.56
N ARG A 173 -14.16 -33.62 22.68
CA ARG A 173 -14.10 -33.38 21.24
C ARG A 173 -15.05 -32.25 20.85
N TYR A 174 -14.57 -31.34 20.04
CA TYR A 174 -15.42 -30.29 19.48
C TYR A 174 -16.52 -30.89 18.61
N ILE A 175 -17.76 -30.46 18.86
CA ILE A 175 -18.91 -30.81 18.04
C ILE A 175 -19.29 -29.58 17.25
N PRO A 176 -19.23 -29.60 15.90
CA PRO A 176 -19.63 -28.48 15.06
C PRO A 176 -21.07 -28.02 15.36
N ALA A 177 -21.22 -26.73 15.58
CA ALA A 177 -22.53 -26.14 15.84
C ALA A 177 -23.19 -25.59 14.56
N ASP A 178 -22.52 -25.73 13.41
CA ASP A 178 -22.94 -25.27 12.08
C ASP A 178 -23.46 -23.82 12.09
N LEU A 179 -22.76 -22.96 12.83
CA LEU A 179 -23.05 -21.54 12.92
C LEU A 179 -22.70 -20.82 11.62
N PRO A 180 -23.37 -19.69 11.31
CA PRO A 180 -23.13 -18.95 10.07
C PRO A 180 -21.67 -18.53 9.89
N VAL A 181 -21.15 -18.71 8.67
CA VAL A 181 -19.95 -18.04 8.16
C VAL A 181 -20.42 -16.89 7.26
N VAL A 182 -20.12 -15.66 7.64
CA VAL A 182 -20.53 -14.45 6.92
C VAL A 182 -19.40 -14.01 6.01
N GLU A 183 -19.54 -14.27 4.71
CA GLU A 183 -18.55 -14.01 3.66
C GLU A 183 -18.97 -12.88 2.70
N ASP A 184 -20.23 -12.48 2.72
CA ASP A 184 -20.80 -11.48 1.83
C ASP A 184 -20.52 -10.03 2.26
N GLU A 185 -19.96 -9.82 3.45
CA GLU A 185 -19.58 -8.49 3.92
C GLU A 185 -18.30 -7.96 3.26
N PRO A 186 -18.15 -6.64 3.10
CA PRO A 186 -16.92 -6.05 2.60
C PRO A 186 -15.70 -6.38 3.47
N LEU A 187 -14.55 -6.59 2.85
CA LEU A 187 -13.20 -6.68 3.46
C LEU A 187 -12.98 -7.86 4.41
N PHE A 188 -13.97 -8.32 5.16
CA PHE A 188 -13.78 -9.27 6.25
C PHE A 188 -14.68 -10.49 6.13
N VAL A 189 -14.17 -11.65 6.58
CA VAL A 189 -14.94 -12.85 6.85
C VAL A 189 -15.17 -12.97 8.34
N ARG A 190 -16.38 -13.31 8.76
CA ARG A 190 -16.75 -13.61 10.14
C ARG A 190 -17.19 -15.06 10.26
N ASP A 191 -16.33 -15.93 10.78
CA ASP A 191 -16.66 -17.31 11.10
C ASP A 191 -17.01 -17.43 12.57
N ILE A 192 -18.30 -17.56 12.84
CA ILE A 192 -18.83 -17.60 14.20
C ILE A 192 -18.46 -18.88 14.94
N ASN A 193 -18.21 -19.99 14.22
CA ASN A 193 -17.75 -21.25 14.79
C ASN A 193 -16.39 -21.15 15.48
N LEU A 194 -15.59 -20.16 15.10
CA LEU A 194 -14.25 -19.92 15.63
C LEU A 194 -14.23 -18.89 16.76
N CYS A 195 -15.39 -18.35 17.13
CA CYS A 195 -15.48 -17.30 18.15
C CYS A 195 -15.47 -17.89 19.56
N VAL A 196 -14.49 -17.50 20.37
CA VAL A 196 -14.34 -17.92 21.78
C VAL A 196 -14.97 -16.92 22.79
N GLY A 197 -15.75 -15.95 22.33
CA GLY A 197 -16.44 -15.00 23.18
C GLY A 197 -15.51 -14.04 23.97
N CYS A 198 -14.28 -13.84 23.57
CA CYS A 198 -13.27 -13.05 24.32
C CYS A 198 -13.54 -11.53 24.36
N THR A 199 -14.50 -11.02 23.63
CA THR A 199 -14.93 -9.61 23.51
C THR A 199 -13.88 -8.59 23.08
N ARG A 200 -12.66 -8.96 22.71
CA ARG A 200 -11.63 -7.99 22.25
C ARG A 200 -12.12 -7.13 21.09
N CYS A 201 -12.77 -7.73 20.10
CA CYS A 201 -13.30 -7.03 18.92
C CYS A 201 -14.38 -6.02 19.31
N VAL A 202 -15.22 -6.33 20.31
CA VAL A 202 -16.25 -5.43 20.83
C VAL A 202 -15.59 -4.22 21.51
N ARG A 203 -14.66 -4.45 22.44
CA ARG A 203 -13.93 -3.36 23.12
C ARG A 203 -13.13 -2.49 22.15
N THR A 204 -12.46 -3.11 21.19
CA THR A 204 -11.75 -2.36 20.15
C THR A 204 -12.70 -1.46 19.37
N CYS A 205 -13.88 -1.97 19.02
CA CYS A 205 -14.89 -1.23 18.27
C CYS A 205 -15.51 -0.09 19.11
N GLN A 206 -15.80 -0.34 20.39
CA GLN A 206 -16.45 0.61 21.28
C GLN A 206 -15.44 1.58 21.93
N GLU A 207 -14.41 1.05 22.60
CA GLU A 207 -13.56 1.82 23.50
C GLU A 207 -12.32 2.41 22.82
N LEU A 208 -11.79 1.75 21.78
CA LEU A 208 -10.63 2.27 21.03
C LEU A 208 -11.07 3.10 19.81
N ARG A 209 -12.13 2.67 19.10
CA ARG A 209 -12.60 3.32 17.87
C ARG A 209 -13.87 4.16 18.05
N GLY A 210 -14.64 3.96 19.09
CA GLY A 210 -15.90 4.70 19.35
C GLY A 210 -17.00 4.43 18.31
N VAL A 211 -16.90 3.33 17.57
CA VAL A 211 -17.81 3.01 16.44
C VAL A 211 -19.05 2.23 16.90
N GLU A 212 -18.90 1.36 17.88
CA GLU A 212 -19.98 0.57 18.47
C GLU A 212 -20.77 -0.31 17.47
N ALA A 213 -20.09 -0.81 16.43
CA ALA A 213 -20.72 -1.70 15.44
C ALA A 213 -20.84 -3.16 15.92
N LEU A 214 -20.05 -3.52 16.94
CA LEU A 214 -20.02 -4.85 17.55
C LEU A 214 -20.49 -4.77 19.00
N GLY A 215 -21.24 -5.80 19.44
CA GLY A 215 -21.71 -5.99 20.78
C GLY A 215 -21.61 -7.43 21.23
N PHE A 216 -22.00 -7.74 22.45
CA PHE A 216 -22.16 -9.09 22.94
C PHE A 216 -23.38 -9.19 23.84
N VAL A 217 -23.95 -10.39 23.92
CA VAL A 217 -25.03 -10.75 24.86
C VAL A 217 -24.61 -11.96 25.66
N TYR A 218 -25.20 -12.14 26.84
CA TYR A 218 -25.21 -13.43 27.52
C TYR A 218 -26.43 -14.24 27.08
N LYS A 219 -26.22 -15.49 26.67
CA LYS A 219 -27.27 -16.46 26.35
C LYS A 219 -26.90 -17.80 26.97
N ASN A 220 -27.76 -18.32 27.84
CA ASN A 220 -27.48 -19.56 28.60
C ASN A 220 -26.10 -19.53 29.31
N GLY A 221 -25.73 -18.38 29.89
CA GLY A 221 -24.43 -18.21 30.56
C GLY A 221 -23.21 -18.02 29.64
N GLU A 222 -23.37 -17.99 28.31
CA GLU A 222 -22.30 -17.79 27.34
C GLU A 222 -22.27 -16.37 26.75
N ALA A 223 -21.05 -15.82 26.62
CA ALA A 223 -20.85 -14.54 25.95
C ALA A 223 -20.87 -14.72 24.42
N LEU A 224 -21.91 -14.26 23.76
CA LEU A 224 -22.09 -14.35 22.31
C LEU A 224 -21.86 -13.00 21.66
N VAL A 225 -20.76 -12.89 20.89
CA VAL A 225 -20.41 -11.67 20.14
C VAL A 225 -21.15 -11.64 18.79
N GLY A 226 -21.61 -10.45 18.40
CA GLY A 226 -22.27 -10.22 17.11
C GLY A 226 -22.23 -8.75 16.70
N THR A 227 -22.92 -8.43 15.60
CA THR A 227 -23.13 -7.06 15.14
C THR A 227 -24.34 -6.45 15.85
N VAL A 228 -24.39 -5.13 16.01
CA VAL A 228 -25.54 -4.43 16.63
C VAL A 228 -26.72 -4.31 15.66
N GLY A 229 -26.46 -4.32 14.35
CA GLY A 229 -27.44 -4.42 13.26
C GLY A 229 -27.30 -5.73 12.49
N PRO A 230 -28.14 -5.98 11.47
CA PRO A 230 -28.15 -7.24 10.72
C PRO A 230 -26.82 -7.59 10.06
N ASN A 231 -26.03 -6.61 9.66
CA ASN A 231 -24.71 -6.74 9.05
C ASN A 231 -23.80 -5.57 9.47
N LEU A 232 -22.54 -5.57 9.04
CA LEU A 232 -21.59 -4.50 9.39
C LEU A 232 -21.98 -3.13 8.81
N LYS A 233 -22.55 -3.07 7.60
CA LYS A 233 -22.98 -1.80 6.99
C LYS A 233 -24.11 -1.15 7.80
N ASP A 234 -25.10 -1.93 8.17
CA ASP A 234 -26.25 -1.48 8.98
C ASP A 234 -25.92 -1.28 10.47
N SER A 235 -24.73 -1.69 10.89
CA SER A 235 -24.19 -1.47 12.23
C SER A 235 -23.35 -0.19 12.35
N ALA A 236 -23.35 0.67 11.34
CA ALA A 236 -22.48 1.87 11.25
C ALA A 236 -20.98 1.56 11.29
N CYS A 237 -20.55 0.37 10.83
CA CYS A 237 -19.14 -0.01 10.80
C CYS A 237 -18.33 0.94 9.92
N LYS A 238 -17.16 1.36 10.41
CA LYS A 238 -16.16 2.17 9.66
C LYS A 238 -15.18 1.32 8.85
N PHE A 239 -15.31 0.00 8.87
CA PHE A 239 -14.43 -0.94 8.14
C PHE A 239 -12.92 -0.73 8.37
N CYS A 240 -12.54 -0.20 9.51
CA CYS A 240 -11.15 0.10 9.89
C CYS A 240 -10.28 -1.13 10.14
N GLY A 241 -10.85 -2.33 10.27
CA GLY A 241 -10.15 -3.60 10.45
C GLY A 241 -9.53 -3.83 11.83
N ALA A 242 -9.69 -2.93 12.79
CA ALA A 242 -9.10 -3.07 14.12
C ALA A 242 -9.57 -4.34 14.85
N CYS A 243 -10.83 -4.74 14.69
CA CYS A 243 -11.38 -5.96 15.28
C CYS A 243 -10.72 -7.24 14.74
N VAL A 244 -10.23 -7.23 13.51
CA VAL A 244 -9.48 -8.35 12.89
C VAL A 244 -8.12 -8.50 13.54
N GLU A 245 -7.43 -7.38 13.81
CA GLU A 245 -6.08 -7.38 14.40
C GLU A 245 -6.06 -7.95 15.82
N VAL A 246 -7.07 -7.64 16.61
CA VAL A 246 -7.12 -8.07 18.01
C VAL A 246 -7.77 -9.45 18.21
N CYS A 247 -8.27 -10.08 17.14
CA CYS A 247 -8.93 -11.39 17.25
C CYS A 247 -7.90 -12.49 17.51
N PRO A 248 -8.00 -13.22 18.68
CA PRO A 248 -7.04 -14.25 19.03
C PRO A 248 -7.24 -15.55 18.26
N THR A 249 -8.30 -15.66 17.45
CA THR A 249 -8.64 -16.85 16.66
C THR A 249 -8.87 -16.45 15.19
N GLY A 250 -9.36 -17.38 14.37
CA GLY A 250 -9.79 -17.12 12.99
C GLY A 250 -11.23 -16.61 12.84
N ALA A 251 -11.90 -16.24 13.95
CA ALA A 251 -13.29 -15.78 13.88
C ALA A 251 -13.51 -14.49 13.08
N LEU A 252 -12.48 -13.64 13.00
CA LEU A 252 -12.45 -12.44 12.16
C LEU A 252 -11.18 -12.49 11.32
N MET A 253 -11.31 -12.49 10.01
CA MET A 253 -10.19 -12.55 9.07
C MET A 253 -10.39 -11.59 7.90
N GLU A 254 -9.31 -11.22 7.24
CA GLU A 254 -9.37 -10.59 5.92
C GLU A 254 -9.96 -11.59 4.91
N LYS A 255 -10.73 -11.10 3.93
CA LYS A 255 -11.16 -11.92 2.77
C LYS A 255 -9.96 -12.41 1.97
N GLU A 256 -9.03 -11.53 1.71
CA GLU A 256 -7.79 -11.84 1.03
C GLU A 256 -6.64 -11.94 2.04
N PRO A 257 -5.80 -12.98 1.96
CA PRO A 257 -4.67 -13.12 2.88
C PRO A 257 -3.68 -11.97 2.70
N ILE A 258 -3.14 -11.48 3.83
CA ILE A 258 -2.07 -10.48 3.81
C ILE A 258 -0.78 -11.20 3.43
N VAL A 259 -0.33 -11.01 2.18
CA VAL A 259 0.92 -11.57 1.65
C VAL A 259 1.89 -10.42 1.34
N GLY A 260 3.10 -10.49 1.90
CA GLY A 260 4.11 -9.43 1.75
C GLY A 260 4.18 -8.47 2.94
N GLU A 261 4.74 -7.29 2.70
CA GLU A 261 4.86 -6.27 3.75
C GLU A 261 3.48 -5.78 4.19
N ARG A 262 3.23 -5.87 5.49
CA ARG A 262 1.93 -5.59 6.10
C ARG A 262 1.42 -4.17 5.77
N GLU A 263 2.30 -3.16 5.79
CA GLU A 263 1.93 -1.78 5.48
C GLU A 263 1.45 -1.63 4.03
N ILE A 264 2.13 -2.26 3.09
CA ILE A 264 1.77 -2.21 1.66
C ILE A 264 0.36 -2.77 1.43
N VAL A 265 0.03 -3.89 2.08
CA VAL A 265 -1.27 -4.54 1.90
C VAL A 265 -2.40 -3.80 2.63
N LEU A 266 -2.14 -3.31 3.84
CA LEU A 266 -3.16 -2.65 4.66
C LEU A 266 -3.43 -1.20 4.24
N VAL A 267 -2.42 -0.48 3.73
CA VAL A 267 -2.52 0.93 3.33
C VAL A 267 -2.14 1.11 1.86
N PRO A 268 -2.83 0.41 0.94
CA PRO A 268 -2.41 0.32 -0.46
C PRO A 268 -2.45 1.67 -1.19
N CYS A 269 -3.26 2.64 -0.76
CA CYS A 269 -3.30 3.96 -1.38
C CYS A 269 -1.99 4.75 -1.22
N LYS A 270 -1.26 4.59 -0.10
CA LYS A 270 0.04 5.19 0.12
C LYS A 270 1.09 4.58 -0.82
N HIS A 271 1.16 3.26 -0.87
CA HIS A 271 2.16 2.53 -1.65
C HIS A 271 1.87 2.49 -3.16
N ALA A 272 0.60 2.65 -3.57
CA ALA A 272 0.26 2.84 -4.97
C ALA A 272 0.65 4.22 -5.51
N CYS A 273 0.92 5.20 -4.64
CA CYS A 273 1.44 6.49 -5.05
C CYS A 273 2.93 6.36 -5.40
N PHE A 274 3.30 6.49 -6.66
CA PHE A 274 4.71 6.40 -7.08
C PHE A 274 5.61 7.42 -6.38
N ALA A 275 5.07 8.60 -6.00
CA ALA A 275 5.78 9.59 -5.22
C ALA A 275 5.80 9.30 -3.70
N ASP A 276 5.16 8.21 -3.24
CA ASP A 276 5.09 7.80 -1.84
C ASP A 276 4.50 8.88 -0.91
N VAL A 277 3.47 9.59 -1.39
CA VAL A 277 2.76 10.60 -0.58
C VAL A 277 1.90 9.89 0.46
N ASP A 278 1.95 10.37 1.71
CA ASP A 278 1.15 9.81 2.82
C ASP A 278 -0.33 10.21 2.68
N VAL A 279 -1.05 9.41 1.86
CA VAL A 279 -2.45 9.66 1.53
C VAL A 279 -3.37 9.64 2.76
N PRO A 280 -3.34 8.63 3.66
CA PRO A 280 -4.19 8.63 4.83
C PRO A 280 -3.99 9.85 5.72
N ARG A 281 -2.74 10.29 5.89
CA ARG A 281 -2.38 11.40 6.75
C ARG A 281 -2.97 12.73 6.24
N TYR A 282 -2.75 13.09 4.98
CA TYR A 282 -3.32 14.35 4.50
C TYR A 282 -4.85 14.32 4.34
N VAL A 283 -5.43 13.16 3.98
CA VAL A 283 -6.89 13.00 3.94
C VAL A 283 -7.50 13.19 5.34
N HIS A 284 -6.86 12.65 6.38
CA HIS A 284 -7.29 12.87 7.75
C HIS A 284 -7.22 14.36 8.14
N LEU A 285 -6.10 15.03 7.85
CA LEU A 285 -5.94 16.46 8.15
C LEU A 285 -7.03 17.30 7.48
N ILE A 286 -7.44 16.97 6.25
CA ILE A 286 -8.56 17.61 5.57
C ILE A 286 -9.87 17.36 6.35
N SER A 287 -10.10 16.14 6.85
CA SER A 287 -11.32 15.84 7.63
C SER A 287 -11.43 16.66 8.92
N GLU A 288 -10.29 17.07 9.47
CA GLU A 288 -10.18 17.93 10.65
C GLU A 288 -10.12 19.45 10.31
N GLY A 289 -10.12 19.80 9.02
CA GLY A 289 -10.01 21.20 8.57
C GLY A 289 -8.60 21.79 8.63
N LEU A 290 -7.57 20.97 8.85
CA LEU A 290 -6.16 21.35 8.93
C LEU A 290 -5.52 21.34 7.51
N ASN A 291 -6.01 22.27 6.67
CA ASN A 291 -5.68 22.29 5.24
C ASN A 291 -4.21 22.64 4.97
N ALA A 292 -3.62 23.53 5.76
CA ALA A 292 -2.22 23.94 5.59
C ALA A 292 -1.26 22.77 5.89
N GLU A 293 -1.53 22.01 6.97
CA GLU A 293 -0.78 20.81 7.33
C GLU A 293 -0.97 19.72 6.26
N ALA A 294 -2.19 19.55 5.75
CA ALA A 294 -2.46 18.59 4.67
C ALA A 294 -1.66 18.93 3.40
N ALA A 295 -1.58 20.20 3.01
CA ALA A 295 -0.77 20.68 1.89
C ALA A 295 0.72 20.39 2.13
N ALA A 296 1.22 20.66 3.34
CA ALA A 296 2.62 20.40 3.70
C ALA A 296 2.96 18.90 3.63
N VAL A 297 2.09 17.99 4.10
CA VAL A 297 2.27 16.53 3.97
C VAL A 297 2.41 16.10 2.52
N ILE A 298 1.62 16.65 1.60
CA ILE A 298 1.76 16.36 0.17
C ILE A 298 3.14 16.80 -0.35
N ARG A 299 3.59 17.99 0.06
CA ARG A 299 4.88 18.58 -0.35
C ARG A 299 6.10 17.83 0.18
N GLU A 300 5.99 17.12 1.28
CA GLU A 300 7.07 16.26 1.80
C GLU A 300 7.62 15.29 0.75
N LYS A 301 6.77 14.87 -0.20
CA LYS A 301 7.11 13.84 -1.19
C LYS A 301 6.91 14.27 -2.64
N ALA A 302 6.17 15.34 -2.89
CA ALA A 302 5.82 15.80 -4.22
C ALA A 302 6.27 17.25 -4.44
N PRO A 303 7.39 17.50 -5.15
CA PRO A 303 7.89 18.86 -5.46
C PRO A 303 6.98 19.68 -6.40
N LEU A 304 6.13 18.99 -7.17
CA LEU A 304 5.17 19.58 -8.10
C LEU A 304 3.73 19.26 -7.69
N PRO A 305 3.30 19.60 -6.46
CA PRO A 305 2.02 19.13 -5.93
C PRO A 305 0.82 19.83 -6.56
N SER A 306 0.95 21.10 -6.98
CA SER A 306 -0.12 21.82 -7.67
C SER A 306 -0.39 21.19 -9.04
N VAL A 307 0.66 20.82 -9.77
CA VAL A 307 0.53 20.07 -11.04
C VAL A 307 -0.14 18.71 -10.81
N LEU A 308 0.30 17.95 -9.79
CA LEU A 308 -0.30 16.65 -9.46
C LEU A 308 -1.75 16.76 -8.96
N ALA A 309 -2.14 17.92 -8.45
CA ALA A 309 -3.52 18.19 -8.04
C ALA A 309 -4.47 18.26 -9.25
N HIS A 310 -3.97 18.72 -10.41
CA HIS A 310 -4.74 18.89 -11.62
C HIS A 310 -4.59 17.73 -12.62
N ALA A 311 -3.40 17.16 -12.73
CA ALA A 311 -3.06 16.21 -13.79
C ALA A 311 -2.39 14.94 -13.23
N CYS A 312 -3.08 14.16 -12.39
CA CYS A 312 -2.61 12.91 -11.82
C CYS A 312 -3.33 11.69 -12.40
N ALA A 313 -2.59 10.61 -12.64
CA ALA A 313 -3.13 9.31 -13.07
C ALA A 313 -3.95 8.57 -11.99
N ARG A 314 -4.03 9.09 -10.77
CA ARG A 314 -4.84 8.60 -9.62
C ARG A 314 -4.60 7.14 -9.22
N PRO A 315 -3.36 6.59 -9.20
CA PRO A 315 -3.12 5.18 -8.87
C PRO A 315 -3.57 4.82 -7.45
N CYS A 316 -3.51 5.77 -6.51
CA CYS A 316 -3.99 5.61 -5.13
C CYS A 316 -5.51 5.37 -5.04
N GLU A 317 -6.32 5.99 -5.90
CA GLU A 317 -7.78 5.77 -5.96
C GLU A 317 -8.09 4.35 -6.48
N ASN A 318 -7.31 3.86 -7.45
CA ASN A 318 -7.47 2.53 -8.02
C ASN A 318 -7.20 1.41 -7.00
N LYS A 319 -6.41 1.67 -5.96
CA LYS A 319 -6.08 0.71 -4.88
C LYS A 319 -6.76 1.04 -3.55
N CYS A 320 -7.64 2.04 -3.52
CA CYS A 320 -8.32 2.44 -2.29
C CYS A 320 -9.29 1.34 -1.81
N ARG A 321 -9.11 0.86 -0.58
CA ARG A 321 -9.95 -0.20 0.03
C ARG A 321 -11.41 0.22 0.24
N SER A 322 -11.71 1.51 0.28
CA SER A 322 -13.08 2.02 0.36
C SER A 322 -13.94 1.56 -0.84
N ARG A 323 -13.30 1.18 -1.95
CA ARG A 323 -13.97 0.61 -3.14
C ARG A 323 -14.77 -0.65 -2.81
N GLU A 324 -14.26 -1.49 -1.89
CA GLU A 324 -14.92 -2.74 -1.50
C GLU A 324 -16.15 -2.48 -0.63
N VAL A 325 -16.16 -1.35 0.08
CA VAL A 325 -17.29 -0.96 0.94
C VAL A 325 -18.38 -0.28 0.13
N ASN A 326 -17.99 0.68 -0.73
CA ASN A 326 -18.88 1.45 -1.60
C ASN A 326 -18.10 1.96 -2.83
N GLU A 327 -17.44 3.12 -2.73
CA GLU A 327 -16.68 3.77 -3.81
C GLU A 327 -15.32 4.23 -3.28
N PRO A 328 -14.26 4.26 -4.12
CA PRO A 328 -12.96 4.77 -3.69
C PRO A 328 -13.05 6.24 -3.29
N ILE A 329 -12.21 6.66 -2.35
CA ILE A 329 -12.10 8.08 -1.96
C ILE A 329 -11.62 8.91 -3.16
N ALA A 330 -12.18 10.11 -3.34
CA ALA A 330 -11.78 11.07 -4.37
C ALA A 330 -10.44 11.77 -3.98
N ILE A 331 -9.38 10.99 -3.86
CA ILE A 331 -8.09 11.38 -3.30
C ILE A 331 -7.47 12.55 -4.09
N CYS A 332 -7.59 12.51 -5.42
CA CYS A 332 -7.07 13.56 -6.28
C CYS A 332 -7.85 14.87 -6.11
N ALA A 333 -9.18 14.79 -5.97
CA ALA A 333 -10.01 15.95 -5.70
C ALA A 333 -9.69 16.61 -4.34
N LEU A 334 -9.44 15.78 -3.33
CA LEU A 334 -9.01 16.27 -2.01
C LEU A 334 -7.62 16.93 -2.06
N LYS A 335 -6.68 16.33 -2.81
CA LYS A 335 -5.38 16.93 -3.07
C LYS A 335 -5.52 18.28 -3.78
N ARG A 336 -6.38 18.35 -4.82
CA ARG A 336 -6.69 19.58 -5.53
C ARG A 336 -7.19 20.67 -4.59
N PHE A 337 -8.16 20.35 -3.75
CA PHE A 337 -8.75 21.27 -2.79
C PHE A 337 -7.71 21.97 -1.89
N VAL A 338 -6.76 21.21 -1.30
CA VAL A 338 -5.75 21.80 -0.42
C VAL A 338 -4.65 22.53 -1.18
N MET A 339 -4.28 22.08 -2.39
CA MET A 339 -3.25 22.77 -3.19
C MET A 339 -3.75 24.10 -3.77
N ASP A 340 -5.04 24.21 -4.05
CA ASP A 340 -5.65 25.47 -4.49
C ASP A 340 -5.65 26.53 -3.36
N GLN A 341 -5.67 26.09 -2.06
CA GLN A 341 -5.69 26.95 -0.88
C GLN A 341 -4.33 27.10 -0.19
N ASP A 342 -3.28 26.50 -0.74
CA ASP A 342 -1.97 26.45 -0.10
C ASP A 342 -1.37 27.86 0.10
N ALA A 343 -1.27 28.26 1.38
CA ALA A 343 -0.78 29.54 1.81
C ALA A 343 0.77 29.62 1.92
N GLU A 344 1.47 28.56 1.58
CA GLU A 344 2.95 28.47 1.56
C GLU A 344 3.65 28.62 2.93
N ASP A 345 2.94 28.52 4.06
CA ASP A 345 3.50 28.63 5.42
C ASP A 345 4.58 27.57 5.72
N TRP A 346 4.53 26.45 5.05
CA TRP A 346 5.50 25.35 5.14
C TRP A 346 6.91 25.75 4.66
N LYS A 347 7.06 26.80 3.83
CA LYS A 347 8.38 27.25 3.31
C LYS A 347 9.37 27.54 4.42
N SER A 348 8.92 28.09 5.54
CA SER A 348 9.76 28.37 6.70
C SER A 348 10.33 27.13 7.40
N LYS A 349 9.73 25.97 7.16
CA LYS A 349 10.15 24.66 7.71
C LYS A 349 11.10 23.90 6.81
N LEU A 350 11.28 24.37 5.55
CA LEU A 350 12.12 23.69 4.58
C LEU A 350 13.59 23.81 4.97
N LYS A 351 14.28 22.67 5.05
CA LYS A 351 15.70 22.62 5.43
C LYS A 351 16.55 22.43 4.18
N ILE A 352 17.44 23.41 3.93
CA ILE A 352 18.44 23.32 2.88
C ILE A 352 19.79 22.99 3.53
N ALA A 353 20.45 21.94 3.05
CA ALA A 353 21.78 21.56 3.53
C ALA A 353 22.84 22.62 3.16
N PRO A 354 23.94 22.72 3.91
CA PRO A 354 25.07 23.57 3.53
C PRO A 354 25.59 23.22 2.13
N SER A 355 26.14 24.24 1.43
CA SER A 355 26.69 24.04 0.08
C SER A 355 27.78 22.96 0.08
N THR A 356 27.65 22.00 -0.83
CA THR A 356 28.64 20.94 -1.07
C THR A 356 29.82 21.41 -1.92
N GLY A 357 29.70 22.59 -2.56
CA GLY A 357 30.65 23.10 -3.56
C GLY A 357 30.61 22.38 -4.91
N LYS A 358 29.73 21.36 -5.08
CA LYS A 358 29.61 20.58 -6.31
C LYS A 358 28.46 21.04 -7.18
N ARG A 359 28.61 20.87 -8.50
CA ARG A 359 27.66 21.35 -9.51
C ARG A 359 27.04 20.16 -10.27
N VAL A 360 25.73 20.24 -10.46
CA VAL A 360 24.96 19.23 -11.22
C VAL A 360 24.28 19.92 -12.41
N GLY A 361 24.52 19.41 -13.62
CA GLY A 361 23.84 19.83 -14.84
C GLY A 361 22.67 18.90 -15.16
N ILE A 362 21.52 19.45 -15.48
CA ILE A 362 20.32 18.69 -15.84
C ILE A 362 19.88 19.09 -17.24
N VAL A 363 19.71 18.13 -18.13
CA VAL A 363 19.23 18.35 -19.51
C VAL A 363 17.75 18.00 -19.59
N GLY A 364 16.90 19.02 -19.66
CA GLY A 364 15.44 18.93 -19.72
C GLY A 364 14.76 19.35 -18.41
N SER A 365 13.76 20.23 -18.53
CA SER A 365 12.97 20.77 -17.44
C SER A 365 11.58 20.14 -17.30
N GLY A 366 11.42 18.87 -17.69
CA GLY A 366 10.20 18.10 -17.43
C GLY A 366 10.03 17.73 -15.95
N ALA A 367 8.98 17.00 -15.60
CA ALA A 367 8.67 16.62 -14.22
C ALA A 367 9.84 15.91 -13.51
N ALA A 368 10.55 15.01 -14.21
CA ALA A 368 11.70 14.31 -13.65
C ALA A 368 12.89 15.24 -13.40
N GLY A 369 13.24 16.09 -14.37
CA GLY A 369 14.35 17.04 -14.24
C GLY A 369 14.12 18.08 -13.14
N LEU A 370 12.93 18.68 -13.09
CA LEU A 370 12.53 19.62 -12.04
C LEU A 370 12.53 18.99 -10.64
N THR A 371 12.06 17.76 -10.53
CA THR A 371 12.06 17.00 -9.26
C THR A 371 13.50 16.72 -8.79
N SER A 372 14.37 16.29 -9.71
CA SER A 372 15.78 16.07 -9.37
C SER A 372 16.46 17.35 -8.95
N ALA A 373 16.20 18.46 -9.65
CA ALA A 373 16.74 19.78 -9.30
C ALA A 373 16.33 20.22 -7.91
N TYR A 374 15.03 20.08 -7.57
CA TYR A 374 14.49 20.39 -6.25
C TYR A 374 15.25 19.65 -5.14
N TYR A 375 15.32 18.31 -5.22
CA TYR A 375 15.98 17.53 -4.17
C TYR A 375 17.50 17.75 -4.09
N LEU A 376 18.19 17.85 -5.24
CA LEU A 376 19.62 18.13 -5.25
C LEU A 376 19.95 19.50 -4.65
N THR A 377 19.11 20.51 -4.90
CA THR A 377 19.29 21.84 -4.30
C THR A 377 19.08 21.79 -2.79
N LEU A 378 18.08 21.04 -2.29
CA LEU A 378 17.89 20.83 -0.84
C LEU A 378 19.09 20.13 -0.19
N LEU A 379 19.78 19.25 -0.94
CA LEU A 379 21.01 18.57 -0.51
C LEU A 379 22.27 19.46 -0.59
N GLY A 380 22.15 20.73 -1.01
CA GLY A 380 23.24 21.69 -1.04
C GLY A 380 24.07 21.69 -2.34
N TYR A 381 23.60 21.08 -3.41
CA TYR A 381 24.24 21.14 -4.72
C TYR A 381 23.83 22.40 -5.48
N SER A 382 24.78 22.95 -6.29
CA SER A 382 24.46 23.98 -7.28
C SER A 382 23.90 23.33 -8.54
N VAL A 383 22.65 23.61 -8.89
CA VAL A 383 21.94 22.94 -9.98
C VAL A 383 21.62 23.91 -11.10
N THR A 384 21.98 23.54 -12.34
CA THR A 384 21.61 24.23 -13.57
C THR A 384 20.81 23.31 -14.48
N ILE A 385 19.61 23.73 -14.89
CA ILE A 385 18.79 23.03 -15.88
C ILE A 385 18.97 23.71 -17.24
N PHE A 386 19.18 22.91 -18.27
CA PHE A 386 19.25 23.30 -19.68
C PHE A 386 17.95 22.88 -20.38
N GLU A 387 17.20 23.84 -20.87
CA GLU A 387 15.90 23.64 -21.53
C GLU A 387 15.94 24.19 -22.95
N SER A 388 15.62 23.34 -23.92
CA SER A 388 15.61 23.71 -25.34
C SER A 388 14.46 24.64 -25.72
N MET A 389 13.37 24.60 -24.96
CA MET A 389 12.17 25.39 -25.20
C MET A 389 12.24 26.76 -24.53
N PRO A 390 11.39 27.73 -24.96
CA PRO A 390 11.36 29.09 -24.38
C PRO A 390 10.96 29.13 -22.90
N GLU A 391 10.18 28.17 -22.43
CA GLU A 391 9.68 28.11 -21.06
C GLU A 391 9.91 26.71 -20.47
N PRO A 392 10.20 26.60 -19.14
CA PRO A 392 10.37 25.31 -18.49
C PRO A 392 9.04 24.61 -18.24
N GLY A 393 9.09 23.28 -18.07
CA GLY A 393 7.94 22.46 -17.67
C GLY A 393 7.72 21.22 -18.55
N GLY A 394 8.45 21.06 -19.66
CA GLY A 394 8.33 19.88 -20.52
C GLY A 394 6.90 19.57 -20.94
N MET A 395 6.47 18.30 -20.87
CA MET A 395 5.12 17.88 -21.27
C MET A 395 4.00 18.50 -20.42
N MET A 396 4.27 18.91 -19.18
CA MET A 396 3.29 19.65 -18.36
C MET A 396 2.98 21.03 -18.95
N ARG A 397 3.94 21.64 -19.62
CA ARG A 397 3.81 22.95 -20.32
C ARG A 397 3.27 22.80 -21.74
N TYR A 398 3.77 21.81 -22.48
CA TYR A 398 3.60 21.73 -23.94
C TYR A 398 2.66 20.62 -24.41
N GLY A 399 2.41 19.60 -23.57
CA GLY A 399 1.54 18.47 -23.90
C GLY A 399 0.15 18.56 -23.29
N ILE A 400 0.08 18.90 -21.99
CA ILE A 400 -1.20 19.00 -21.28
C ILE A 400 -1.83 20.35 -21.53
N GLN A 401 -3.09 20.36 -21.94
CA GLN A 401 -3.78 21.55 -22.34
C GLN A 401 -4.29 22.39 -21.16
N GLU A 402 -4.60 23.66 -21.42
CA GLU A 402 -4.91 24.68 -20.41
C GLU A 402 -6.20 24.36 -19.65
N TYR A 403 -7.19 23.76 -20.33
CA TYR A 403 -8.44 23.32 -19.73
C TYR A 403 -8.28 22.19 -18.68
N ARG A 404 -7.09 21.53 -18.63
CA ARG A 404 -6.72 20.52 -17.63
C ARG A 404 -5.65 21.01 -16.67
N LEU A 405 -4.67 21.76 -17.17
CA LEU A 405 -3.56 22.28 -16.37
C LEU A 405 -3.30 23.75 -16.74
N PRO A 406 -3.94 24.68 -16.03
CA PRO A 406 -3.72 26.11 -16.23
C PRO A 406 -2.25 26.50 -16.07
N ARG A 407 -1.79 27.52 -16.82
CA ARG A 407 -0.37 27.95 -16.81
C ARG A 407 0.09 28.41 -15.44
N GLU A 408 -0.74 29.12 -14.72
CA GLU A 408 -0.47 29.63 -13.37
C GLU A 408 -0.23 28.53 -12.35
N VAL A 409 -0.89 27.38 -12.49
CA VAL A 409 -0.72 26.22 -11.62
C VAL A 409 0.70 25.66 -11.74
N LEU A 410 1.17 25.43 -12.96
CA LEU A 410 2.56 25.02 -13.20
C LEU A 410 3.54 26.11 -12.76
N GLN A 411 3.23 27.37 -13.02
CA GLN A 411 4.09 28.49 -12.66
C GLN A 411 4.25 28.65 -11.13
N LYS A 412 3.23 28.26 -10.34
CA LYS A 412 3.28 28.24 -8.88
C LYS A 412 4.36 27.26 -8.39
N ASP A 413 4.38 26.03 -8.93
CA ASP A 413 5.38 25.02 -8.54
C ASP A 413 6.78 25.36 -9.07
N LEU A 414 6.90 25.92 -10.29
CA LEU A 414 8.18 26.36 -10.88
C LEU A 414 8.84 27.49 -10.08
N ARG A 415 8.06 28.48 -9.62
CA ARG A 415 8.57 29.59 -8.81
C ARG A 415 9.29 29.09 -7.55
N LEU A 416 8.74 28.10 -6.87
CA LEU A 416 9.38 27.51 -5.72
C LEU A 416 10.77 26.94 -6.06
N ILE A 417 10.88 26.19 -7.15
CA ILE A 417 12.15 25.57 -7.56
C ILE A 417 13.21 26.62 -7.87
N VAL A 418 12.81 27.72 -8.52
CA VAL A 418 13.70 28.85 -8.82
C VAL A 418 14.07 29.61 -7.55
N GLU A 419 13.12 29.84 -6.63
CA GLU A 419 13.36 30.49 -5.33
C GLU A 419 14.37 29.72 -4.45
N LEU A 420 14.46 28.40 -4.61
CA LEU A 420 15.49 27.56 -3.95
C LEU A 420 16.89 27.76 -4.49
N GLY A 421 17.06 28.46 -5.64
CA GLY A 421 18.35 28.74 -6.25
C GLY A 421 18.71 27.87 -7.46
N VAL A 422 17.73 27.13 -8.02
CA VAL A 422 17.93 26.39 -9.28
C VAL A 422 18.03 27.38 -10.44
N GLU A 423 19.14 27.33 -11.20
CA GLU A 423 19.29 28.09 -12.43
C GLU A 423 18.64 27.36 -13.59
N ILE A 424 17.72 28.02 -14.34
CA ILE A 424 17.10 27.42 -15.53
C ILE A 424 17.50 28.26 -16.76
N LYS A 425 18.23 27.64 -17.69
CA LYS A 425 18.65 28.23 -18.97
C LYS A 425 17.73 27.75 -20.08
N THR A 426 16.80 28.57 -20.50
CA THR A 426 15.84 28.30 -21.59
C THR A 426 16.45 28.67 -22.95
N ASN A 427 15.89 28.14 -24.04
CA ASN A 427 16.39 28.26 -25.41
C ASN A 427 17.84 27.73 -25.58
N VAL A 428 18.24 26.77 -24.74
CA VAL A 428 19.56 26.13 -24.78
C VAL A 428 19.35 24.66 -25.12
N ALA A 429 19.51 24.32 -26.37
CA ALA A 429 19.49 22.94 -26.81
C ALA A 429 20.87 22.33 -26.59
N VAL A 430 20.97 21.27 -25.80
CA VAL A 430 22.15 20.41 -25.71
C VAL A 430 22.06 19.42 -26.85
N GLY A 431 22.54 19.79 -28.03
CA GLY A 431 22.18 19.09 -29.28
C GLY A 431 23.30 18.37 -29.98
N ASP A 432 24.53 18.71 -29.74
CA ASP A 432 25.70 18.13 -30.39
C ASP A 432 26.73 17.60 -29.39
N GLU A 433 27.68 16.80 -29.87
CA GLU A 433 28.79 16.24 -29.07
C GLU A 433 29.61 17.35 -28.37
N SER A 434 29.84 18.46 -29.03
CA SER A 434 30.62 19.58 -28.47
C SER A 434 29.94 20.20 -27.26
N SER A 435 28.63 20.46 -27.31
CA SER A 435 27.88 21.02 -26.20
C SER A 435 27.73 20.03 -25.03
N PHE A 436 27.64 18.74 -25.29
CA PHE A 436 27.54 17.72 -24.23
C PHE A 436 28.90 17.49 -23.54
N GLU A 437 30.01 17.52 -24.28
CA GLU A 437 31.37 17.45 -23.71
C GLU A 437 31.67 18.65 -22.82
N GLN A 438 31.29 19.87 -23.23
CA GLN A 438 31.43 21.06 -22.41
C GLN A 438 30.68 20.95 -21.06
N LEU A 439 29.52 20.28 -21.04
CA LEU A 439 28.79 20.00 -19.79
C LEU A 439 29.58 19.03 -18.91
N LYS A 440 30.19 17.98 -19.48
CA LYS A 440 31.03 17.03 -18.72
C LYS A 440 32.23 17.70 -18.04
N GLU A 441 32.82 18.67 -18.70
CA GLU A 441 33.93 19.45 -18.13
C GLU A 441 33.45 20.42 -17.05
N SER A 442 32.21 20.91 -17.13
CA SER A 442 31.69 21.97 -16.29
C SER A 442 30.93 21.50 -15.04
N TYR A 443 30.47 20.25 -14.99
CA TYR A 443 29.64 19.71 -13.93
C TYR A 443 30.19 18.39 -13.36
N ASP A 444 30.05 18.19 -12.05
CA ASP A 444 30.49 16.99 -11.34
C ASP A 444 29.59 15.77 -11.63
N ALA A 445 28.34 16.00 -12.02
CA ALA A 445 27.43 15.00 -12.54
C ALA A 445 26.44 15.64 -13.52
N ILE A 446 25.95 14.83 -14.46
CA ILE A 446 24.95 15.25 -15.46
C ILE A 446 23.78 14.31 -15.39
N LEU A 447 22.56 14.86 -15.40
CA LEU A 447 21.30 14.13 -15.51
C LEU A 447 20.64 14.42 -16.85
N VAL A 448 20.32 13.36 -17.61
CA VAL A 448 19.52 13.43 -18.84
C VAL A 448 18.06 13.14 -18.51
N ALA A 449 17.20 14.15 -18.68
CA ALA A 449 15.76 14.09 -18.38
C ALA A 449 14.94 14.72 -19.52
N THR A 450 15.33 14.47 -20.77
CA THR A 450 14.76 15.07 -22.00
C THR A 450 13.36 14.58 -22.36
N GLY A 451 12.90 13.50 -21.75
CA GLY A 451 11.62 12.87 -22.06
C GLY A 451 11.53 12.35 -23.51
N LEU A 452 10.30 12.30 -24.03
CA LEU A 452 9.96 11.82 -25.36
C LEU A 452 9.14 12.89 -26.13
N PRO A 453 9.79 13.92 -26.68
CA PRO A 453 9.11 15.13 -27.19
C PRO A 453 8.48 14.98 -28.57
N SER A 454 8.68 13.87 -29.27
CA SER A 454 8.25 13.67 -30.66
C SER A 454 7.09 12.69 -30.77
N SER A 455 6.15 12.97 -31.70
CA SER A 455 5.06 12.04 -32.03
C SER A 455 5.57 10.88 -32.89
N ARG A 456 5.13 9.66 -32.57
CA ARG A 456 5.32 8.51 -33.47
C ARG A 456 4.33 8.62 -34.64
N LYS A 457 4.80 8.30 -35.85
CA LYS A 457 4.01 8.21 -37.08
C LYS A 457 4.19 6.84 -37.71
N LEU A 458 3.15 6.31 -38.33
CA LEU A 458 3.24 5.11 -39.17
C LEU A 458 3.72 5.49 -40.58
N LYS A 459 4.49 4.61 -41.17
CA LYS A 459 4.87 4.70 -42.59
C LYS A 459 3.79 4.01 -43.41
N VAL A 460 2.78 4.80 -43.80
CA VAL A 460 1.65 4.33 -44.60
C VAL A 460 1.42 5.29 -45.75
N GLU A 461 0.72 4.84 -46.80
CA GLU A 461 0.32 5.65 -47.95
C GLU A 461 -0.43 6.90 -47.51
N GLY A 462 -0.02 8.06 -47.96
CA GLY A 462 -0.61 9.36 -47.67
C GLY A 462 -0.15 10.02 -46.36
N ALA A 463 0.80 9.45 -45.63
CA ALA A 463 1.33 10.06 -44.39
C ALA A 463 2.10 11.37 -44.62
N GLU A 464 2.43 11.70 -45.87
CA GLU A 464 3.11 12.91 -46.34
C GLU A 464 2.13 14.02 -46.79
N LEU A 465 0.83 13.76 -46.84
CA LEU A 465 -0.18 14.73 -47.30
C LEU A 465 -0.27 15.95 -46.37
N GLU A 466 -0.61 17.10 -46.97
CA GLU A 466 -0.97 18.29 -46.19
C GLU A 466 -2.24 18.00 -45.35
N GLY A 467 -2.22 18.36 -44.07
CA GLY A 467 -3.26 18.01 -43.11
C GLY A 467 -2.97 16.78 -42.27
N VAL A 468 -1.80 16.09 -42.45
CA VAL A 468 -1.32 15.03 -41.59
C VAL A 468 -0.41 15.56 -40.49
N LEU A 469 -0.86 15.52 -39.23
CA LEU A 469 -0.18 16.09 -38.08
C LEU A 469 0.31 15.01 -37.12
N GLY A 470 1.27 15.36 -36.25
CA GLY A 470 1.63 14.59 -35.06
C GLY A 470 0.97 15.20 -33.83
N GLY A 471 0.37 14.37 -32.97
CA GLY A 471 -0.43 14.83 -31.82
C GLY A 471 0.34 15.72 -30.86
N LEU A 472 1.57 15.34 -30.46
CA LEU A 472 2.36 16.19 -29.57
C LEU A 472 2.77 17.51 -30.23
N ASN A 473 3.07 17.51 -31.51
CA ASN A 473 3.38 18.74 -32.25
C ASN A 473 2.17 19.68 -32.27
N PHE A 474 1.00 19.12 -32.56
CA PHE A 474 -0.26 19.86 -32.55
C PHE A 474 -0.53 20.46 -31.15
N LEU A 475 -0.53 19.67 -30.08
CA LEU A 475 -0.75 20.13 -28.70
C LEU A 475 0.24 21.22 -28.31
N ARG A 476 1.53 21.02 -28.62
CA ARG A 476 2.58 22.00 -28.35
C ARG A 476 2.38 23.32 -29.07
N ASP A 477 2.04 23.26 -30.34
CA ASP A 477 1.90 24.46 -31.15
C ASP A 477 0.66 25.28 -30.71
N VAL A 478 -0.43 24.61 -30.30
CA VAL A 478 -1.59 25.26 -29.65
C VAL A 478 -1.16 25.91 -28.31
N ARG A 479 -0.40 25.20 -27.47
CA ARG A 479 0.08 25.75 -26.20
C ARG A 479 1.04 26.93 -26.36
N LEU A 480 1.79 26.97 -27.43
CA LEU A 480 2.66 28.10 -27.79
C LEU A 480 1.87 29.30 -28.37
N GLY A 481 0.57 29.17 -28.54
CA GLY A 481 -0.27 30.21 -29.14
C GLY A 481 0.02 30.44 -30.64
N LYS A 482 0.58 29.42 -31.31
CA LYS A 482 0.75 29.50 -32.77
C LYS A 482 -0.61 29.38 -33.47
N ASP A 483 -0.71 29.97 -34.61
CA ASP A 483 -1.87 29.80 -35.47
C ASP A 483 -1.84 28.40 -36.09
N VAL A 484 -2.59 27.46 -35.46
CA VAL A 484 -2.70 26.08 -35.91
C VAL A 484 -4.04 25.89 -36.59
N THR A 485 -4.01 25.81 -37.90
CA THR A 485 -5.22 25.55 -38.68
C THR A 485 -5.52 24.05 -38.68
N VAL A 486 -6.63 23.65 -38.09
CA VAL A 486 -7.27 22.34 -38.31
C VAL A 486 -8.46 22.52 -39.21
N GLY A 487 -8.80 21.52 -40.01
CA GLY A 487 -9.97 21.55 -40.85
C GLY A 487 -11.27 21.33 -40.08
N GLU A 488 -12.38 21.29 -40.82
CA GLU A 488 -13.69 21.05 -40.17
C GLU A 488 -13.89 19.62 -39.70
N LYS A 489 -13.27 18.64 -40.39
CA LYS A 489 -13.41 17.20 -40.09
C LYS A 489 -12.07 16.61 -39.66
N VAL A 490 -11.91 16.35 -38.39
CA VAL A 490 -10.65 15.82 -37.80
C VAL A 490 -10.80 14.36 -37.41
N LEU A 491 -9.87 13.53 -37.87
CA LEU A 491 -9.71 12.15 -37.37
C LEU A 491 -8.42 12.01 -36.58
N VAL A 492 -8.54 11.60 -35.29
CA VAL A 492 -7.41 11.30 -34.42
C VAL A 492 -7.21 9.80 -34.33
N LEU A 493 -6.00 9.31 -34.58
CA LEU A 493 -5.65 7.91 -34.46
C LEU A 493 -4.92 7.65 -33.11
N GLY A 494 -5.54 6.84 -32.24
CA GLY A 494 -5.00 6.39 -30.96
C GLY A 494 -6.06 6.26 -29.88
N GLY A 495 -5.83 5.35 -28.90
CA GLY A 495 -6.74 5.04 -27.78
C GLY A 495 -6.26 5.52 -26.42
N GLY A 496 -5.11 6.22 -26.33
CA GLY A 496 -4.53 6.69 -25.07
C GLY A 496 -4.93 8.12 -24.70
N ASN A 497 -4.50 8.59 -23.51
CA ASN A 497 -4.80 9.92 -22.96
C ASN A 497 -4.41 11.07 -23.92
N VAL A 498 -3.26 10.94 -24.61
CA VAL A 498 -2.82 11.94 -25.61
C VAL A 498 -3.84 12.07 -26.76
N ALA A 499 -4.46 10.95 -27.17
CA ALA A 499 -5.48 11.00 -28.23
C ALA A 499 -6.75 11.72 -27.75
N MET A 500 -7.13 11.54 -26.48
CA MET A 500 -8.26 12.26 -25.88
C MET A 500 -7.96 13.77 -25.80
N ASP A 501 -6.77 14.16 -25.36
CA ASP A 501 -6.33 15.56 -25.32
C ASP A 501 -6.27 16.17 -26.73
N VAL A 502 -5.76 15.43 -27.72
CA VAL A 502 -5.73 15.89 -29.13
C VAL A 502 -7.15 16.12 -29.69
N ALA A 503 -8.06 15.17 -29.43
CA ALA A 503 -9.43 15.25 -29.92
C ALA A 503 -10.19 16.44 -29.29
N LEU A 504 -10.11 16.62 -27.99
CA LEU A 504 -10.71 17.75 -27.27
C LEU A 504 -10.07 19.08 -27.66
N THR A 505 -8.76 19.10 -27.93
CA THR A 505 -8.06 20.30 -28.41
C THR A 505 -8.47 20.67 -29.83
N ALA A 506 -8.61 19.68 -30.71
CA ALA A 506 -9.08 19.93 -32.08
C ALA A 506 -10.48 20.54 -32.09
N LEU A 507 -11.39 20.03 -31.24
CA LEU A 507 -12.73 20.59 -31.08
C LEU A 507 -12.70 22.06 -30.60
N ARG A 508 -11.76 22.38 -29.70
CA ARG A 508 -11.55 23.75 -29.16
C ARG A 508 -10.78 24.66 -30.12
N SER A 509 -10.18 24.09 -31.16
CA SER A 509 -9.47 24.80 -32.23
C SER A 509 -10.34 24.89 -33.53
N ASP A 510 -11.66 25.04 -33.36
CA ASP A 510 -12.67 25.30 -34.41
C ASP A 510 -13.02 24.11 -35.32
N ALA A 511 -12.58 22.88 -35.04
CA ALA A 511 -13.07 21.69 -35.72
C ALA A 511 -14.56 21.47 -35.43
N LYS A 512 -15.36 21.18 -36.45
CA LYS A 512 -16.82 20.97 -36.33
C LYS A 512 -17.17 19.52 -36.02
N HIS A 513 -16.38 18.59 -36.56
CA HIS A 513 -16.58 17.15 -36.43
C HIS A 513 -15.26 16.50 -36.07
N VAL A 514 -15.16 15.98 -34.85
CA VAL A 514 -13.97 15.26 -34.37
C VAL A 514 -14.32 13.80 -34.16
N GLN A 515 -13.50 12.93 -34.69
CA GLN A 515 -13.60 11.50 -34.45
C GLN A 515 -12.25 10.93 -33.93
N VAL A 516 -12.33 9.92 -33.12
CA VAL A 516 -11.17 9.13 -32.70
C VAL A 516 -11.30 7.73 -33.28
N ALA A 517 -10.22 7.15 -33.78
CA ALA A 517 -10.13 5.73 -34.13
C ALA A 517 -9.01 5.06 -33.33
N CYS A 518 -9.27 3.87 -32.82
CA CYS A 518 -8.28 3.10 -32.04
C CYS A 518 -8.45 1.60 -32.25
N LEU A 519 -7.36 0.87 -32.00
CA LEU A 519 -7.31 -0.59 -32.14
C LEU A 519 -8.14 -1.30 -31.08
N GLU A 520 -8.18 -0.74 -29.89
CA GLU A 520 -8.78 -1.31 -28.68
C GLU A 520 -10.30 -1.29 -28.70
N THR A 521 -10.93 -2.19 -27.98
CA THR A 521 -12.35 -2.05 -27.59
C THR A 521 -12.48 -0.90 -26.59
N TRP A 522 -13.71 -0.49 -26.28
CA TRP A 522 -13.95 0.57 -25.30
C TRP A 522 -13.35 0.26 -23.91
N GLU A 523 -13.47 -0.99 -23.48
CA GLU A 523 -12.96 -1.46 -22.19
C GLU A 523 -11.43 -1.52 -22.15
N GLU A 524 -10.81 -1.88 -23.28
CA GLU A 524 -9.35 -2.04 -23.39
C GLU A 524 -8.61 -0.73 -23.65
N MET A 525 -9.32 0.37 -23.95
CA MET A 525 -8.66 1.66 -24.19
C MET A 525 -7.77 2.08 -23.03
N PRO A 526 -6.49 2.42 -23.28
CA PRO A 526 -5.56 2.84 -22.24
C PRO A 526 -5.83 4.24 -21.67
N ALA A 527 -6.69 5.05 -22.34
CA ALA A 527 -7.15 6.34 -21.83
C ALA A 527 -7.96 6.17 -20.53
N PHE A 528 -7.76 7.08 -19.60
CA PHE A 528 -8.46 7.04 -18.32
C PHE A 528 -9.98 7.14 -18.47
N PRO A 529 -10.77 6.42 -17.64
CA PRO A 529 -12.23 6.42 -17.76
C PRO A 529 -12.86 7.83 -17.78
N TRP A 530 -12.37 8.74 -16.95
CA TRP A 530 -12.88 10.12 -16.91
C TRP A 530 -12.53 10.94 -18.16
N GLU A 531 -11.40 10.69 -18.82
CA GLU A 531 -11.03 11.35 -20.08
C GLU A 531 -11.85 10.81 -21.25
N ARG A 532 -12.08 9.48 -21.29
CA ARG A 532 -13.00 8.86 -22.27
C ARG A 532 -14.42 9.41 -22.12
N GLN A 533 -14.90 9.56 -20.88
CA GLN A 533 -16.22 10.10 -20.59
C GLN A 533 -16.34 11.54 -21.07
N GLN A 534 -15.33 12.37 -20.82
CA GLN A 534 -15.33 13.78 -21.29
C GLN A 534 -15.40 13.88 -22.81
N VAL A 535 -14.70 13.01 -23.54
CA VAL A 535 -14.75 12.96 -25.01
C VAL A 535 -16.17 12.66 -25.51
N ILE A 536 -16.86 11.70 -24.88
CA ILE A 536 -18.26 11.38 -25.25
C ILE A 536 -19.21 12.52 -24.90
N GLU A 537 -19.07 13.15 -23.73
CA GLU A 537 -19.90 14.30 -23.32
C GLU A 537 -19.80 15.48 -24.29
N GLU A 538 -18.64 15.65 -24.91
CA GLU A 538 -18.44 16.73 -25.90
C GLU A 538 -18.76 16.31 -27.34
N ASP A 539 -19.53 15.21 -27.53
CA ASP A 539 -20.01 14.69 -28.83
C ASP A 539 -18.89 14.25 -29.80
N ILE A 540 -17.73 13.84 -29.27
CA ILE A 540 -16.67 13.27 -30.10
C ILE A 540 -16.95 11.78 -30.32
N THR A 541 -17.01 11.34 -31.57
CA THR A 541 -17.27 9.96 -31.93
C THR A 541 -16.01 9.10 -31.75
N VAL A 542 -16.11 8.01 -31.00
CA VAL A 542 -15.01 7.04 -30.84
C VAL A 542 -15.28 5.78 -31.65
N ASN A 543 -14.40 5.49 -32.60
CA ASN A 543 -14.44 4.30 -33.46
C ASN A 543 -13.48 3.25 -32.89
N ASN A 544 -13.98 2.37 -32.02
CA ASN A 544 -13.23 1.28 -31.41
C ASN A 544 -13.00 0.11 -32.35
N SER A 545 -11.89 -0.58 -32.19
CA SER A 545 -11.47 -1.76 -32.96
C SER A 545 -11.27 -1.44 -34.46
N TRP A 546 -10.63 -0.30 -34.75
CA TRP A 546 -10.27 0.11 -36.12
C TRP A 546 -8.81 0.56 -36.17
N GLY A 547 -8.04 -0.01 -37.10
CA GLY A 547 -6.66 0.39 -37.39
C GLY A 547 -6.53 1.12 -38.72
N LEU A 548 -5.44 1.87 -38.86
CA LEU A 548 -5.17 2.64 -40.08
C LEU A 548 -4.71 1.73 -41.23
N LYS A 549 -5.36 1.81 -42.40
CA LYS A 549 -4.89 1.16 -43.63
C LYS A 549 -4.11 2.17 -44.48
N ARG A 550 -4.72 3.30 -44.83
CA ARG A 550 -4.09 4.38 -45.62
C ARG A 550 -4.83 5.70 -45.47
N ILE A 551 -4.18 6.78 -45.84
CA ILE A 551 -4.71 8.12 -45.89
C ILE A 551 -4.88 8.51 -47.36
N LEU A 552 -6.05 8.96 -47.75
CA LEU A 552 -6.37 9.32 -49.13
C LEU A 552 -6.37 10.83 -49.28
N GLY A 553 -5.78 11.30 -50.38
CA GLY A 553 -5.67 12.73 -50.67
C GLY A 553 -6.38 13.17 -51.94
N ARG A 554 -6.73 14.44 -51.95
CA ARG A 554 -7.16 15.16 -53.18
C ARG A 554 -6.32 16.44 -53.26
N ASP A 555 -5.70 16.69 -54.38
CA ASP A 555 -4.86 17.89 -54.67
C ASP A 555 -3.73 18.07 -53.59
N GLY A 556 -3.15 16.96 -53.14
CA GLY A 556 -2.08 16.97 -52.16
C GLY A 556 -2.51 17.10 -50.67
N LYS A 557 -3.83 17.24 -50.44
CA LYS A 557 -4.41 17.40 -49.08
C LYS A 557 -5.20 16.17 -48.64
N VAL A 558 -5.31 15.91 -47.36
CA VAL A 558 -6.14 14.84 -46.78
C VAL A 558 -7.61 15.06 -47.18
N SER A 559 -8.29 14.00 -47.63
CA SER A 559 -9.71 14.03 -47.96
C SER A 559 -10.51 12.93 -47.26
N SER A 560 -9.89 11.78 -46.96
CA SER A 560 -10.53 10.68 -46.27
C SER A 560 -9.47 9.69 -45.75
N VAL A 561 -9.89 8.81 -44.87
CA VAL A 561 -9.03 7.79 -44.28
C VAL A 561 -9.70 6.41 -44.35
N GLU A 562 -8.98 5.42 -44.86
CA GLU A 562 -9.44 4.05 -44.91
C GLU A 562 -8.88 3.27 -43.67
N LEU A 563 -9.78 2.69 -42.93
CA LEU A 563 -9.50 1.89 -41.75
C LEU A 563 -9.77 0.41 -42.00
N LEU A 564 -9.06 -0.47 -41.26
CA LEU A 564 -9.26 -1.91 -41.22
C LEU A 564 -9.83 -2.32 -39.86
N ARG A 565 -10.72 -3.29 -39.85
CA ARG A 565 -11.26 -3.88 -38.64
C ARG A 565 -10.16 -4.54 -37.86
N CYS A 566 -9.90 -4.12 -36.59
CA CYS A 566 -8.99 -4.77 -35.67
C CYS A 566 -9.73 -5.89 -34.94
N ILE A 567 -9.20 -7.12 -35.00
CA ILE A 567 -9.77 -8.31 -34.38
C ILE A 567 -9.21 -8.46 -32.96
N SER A 568 -7.91 -8.21 -32.80
CA SER A 568 -7.22 -8.24 -31.50
C SER A 568 -6.02 -7.31 -31.53
N VAL A 569 -5.70 -6.73 -30.37
CA VAL A 569 -4.55 -5.81 -30.21
C VAL A 569 -3.30 -6.58 -29.78
N PHE A 570 -3.48 -7.63 -29.00
CA PHE A 570 -2.40 -8.44 -28.44
C PHE A 570 -2.46 -9.88 -28.95
N ASP A 571 -1.29 -10.50 -29.07
CA ASP A 571 -1.18 -11.93 -29.34
C ASP A 571 -1.48 -12.78 -28.07
N LYS A 572 -1.43 -14.10 -28.21
CA LYS A 572 -1.70 -15.06 -27.13
C LYS A 572 -0.70 -14.95 -25.97
N GLU A 573 0.47 -14.41 -26.21
CA GLU A 573 1.54 -14.16 -25.25
C GLU A 573 1.43 -12.76 -24.61
N GLY A 574 0.37 -11.99 -24.93
CA GLY A 574 0.16 -10.62 -24.41
C GLY A 574 1.07 -9.55 -25.01
N ARG A 575 1.74 -9.83 -26.14
CA ARG A 575 2.59 -8.85 -26.83
C ARG A 575 1.75 -8.05 -27.81
N PHE A 576 2.05 -6.75 -27.95
CA PHE A 576 1.38 -5.90 -28.95
C PHE A 576 1.66 -6.40 -30.36
N ASN A 577 0.63 -6.98 -30.98
CA ASN A 577 0.66 -7.56 -32.32
C ASN A 577 -0.74 -7.55 -32.92
N PRO A 578 -1.21 -6.39 -33.41
CA PRO A 578 -2.60 -6.25 -33.85
C PRO A 578 -2.89 -7.08 -35.10
N ALA A 579 -3.99 -7.83 -35.03
CA ALA A 579 -4.55 -8.61 -36.11
C ALA A 579 -5.75 -7.91 -36.74
N TYR A 580 -5.87 -7.99 -38.07
CA TYR A 580 -6.90 -7.29 -38.83
C TYR A 580 -7.72 -8.24 -39.69
N ASP A 581 -9.00 -7.89 -39.89
CA ASP A 581 -9.84 -8.45 -40.96
C ASP A 581 -9.71 -7.55 -42.19
N GLU A 582 -8.99 -8.02 -43.21
CA GLU A 582 -8.77 -7.27 -44.45
C GLU A 582 -10.04 -7.13 -45.30
N SER A 583 -11.08 -7.94 -45.05
CA SER A 583 -12.36 -7.86 -45.78
C SER A 583 -13.29 -6.76 -45.23
N GLU A 584 -13.08 -6.30 -44.00
CA GLU A 584 -13.89 -5.29 -43.35
C GLU A 584 -13.14 -3.95 -43.30
N THR A 585 -13.56 -3.00 -44.14
CA THR A 585 -12.98 -1.66 -44.19
C THR A 585 -14.01 -0.58 -43.88
N LYS A 586 -13.54 0.54 -43.35
CA LYS A 586 -14.35 1.72 -43.04
C LYS A 586 -13.70 2.96 -43.60
N MET A 587 -14.48 3.72 -44.36
CA MET A 587 -14.05 5.05 -44.87
C MET A 587 -14.56 6.15 -43.95
N ILE A 588 -13.66 7.03 -43.52
CA ILE A 588 -13.99 8.23 -42.75
C ILE A 588 -13.53 9.45 -43.53
N GLU A 589 -14.45 10.38 -43.80
CA GLU A 589 -14.11 11.69 -44.36
C GLU A 589 -13.37 12.53 -43.33
N ALA A 590 -12.21 13.02 -43.66
CA ALA A 590 -11.41 13.90 -42.84
C ALA A 590 -10.56 14.81 -43.74
N ASP A 591 -10.46 16.06 -43.38
CA ASP A 591 -9.55 17.05 -43.99
C ASP A 591 -8.28 17.25 -43.12
N THR A 592 -8.30 16.77 -41.91
CA THR A 592 -7.16 16.72 -40.99
C THR A 592 -7.06 15.35 -40.33
N PHE A 593 -5.84 14.78 -40.32
CA PHE A 593 -5.55 13.50 -39.71
C PHE A 593 -4.41 13.65 -38.69
N ILE A 594 -4.62 13.20 -37.44
CA ILE A 594 -3.64 13.40 -36.36
C ILE A 594 -3.20 12.07 -35.76
N PHE A 595 -1.90 11.77 -35.85
CA PHE A 595 -1.29 10.61 -35.19
C PHE A 595 -1.13 10.86 -33.71
N ALA A 596 -1.79 10.07 -32.85
CA ALA A 596 -1.66 10.07 -31.40
C ALA A 596 -1.35 8.66 -30.86
N ILE A 597 -0.44 7.94 -31.52
CA ILE A 597 -0.09 6.53 -31.33
C ILE A 597 1.22 6.33 -30.54
N GLY A 598 1.57 7.25 -29.69
CA GLY A 598 2.74 7.19 -28.83
C GLY A 598 3.79 8.27 -29.12
N GLN A 599 4.87 8.19 -28.35
CA GLN A 599 5.91 9.19 -28.25
C GLN A 599 7.27 8.57 -28.61
N ALA A 600 8.25 9.39 -28.97
CA ALA A 600 9.60 9.00 -29.33
C ALA A 600 10.63 10.04 -28.88
N SER A 601 11.86 9.58 -28.62
CA SER A 601 13.03 10.43 -28.44
C SER A 601 13.68 10.84 -29.76
N ASP A 602 14.59 11.78 -29.71
CA ASP A 602 15.50 12.07 -30.78
C ASP A 602 16.72 11.11 -30.72
N ARG A 603 16.68 10.06 -31.55
CA ARG A 603 17.74 9.04 -31.60
C ARG A 603 19.04 9.60 -32.10
N SER A 604 19.01 10.57 -33.01
CA SER A 604 20.24 11.19 -33.56
C SER A 604 21.04 11.87 -32.47
N TRP A 605 20.37 12.54 -31.54
CA TRP A 605 20.97 13.14 -30.36
C TRP A 605 21.59 12.09 -29.40
N LEU A 606 20.89 10.98 -29.17
CA LEU A 606 21.37 9.90 -28.29
C LEU A 606 22.64 9.25 -28.89
N ASP A 607 22.60 8.94 -30.17
CA ASP A 607 23.71 8.29 -30.87
C ASP A 607 24.94 9.22 -30.95
N ALA A 608 24.75 10.52 -31.24
CA ALA A 608 25.82 11.51 -31.28
C ALA A 608 26.55 11.68 -29.95
N ASN A 609 25.84 11.46 -28.81
CA ASN A 609 26.41 11.60 -27.47
C ASN A 609 26.76 10.24 -26.82
N SER A 610 26.86 9.17 -27.61
CA SER A 610 27.23 7.82 -27.16
C SER A 610 26.31 7.27 -26.06
N LEU A 611 25.06 7.70 -25.99
CA LEU A 611 24.05 7.22 -25.06
C LEU A 611 23.36 6.00 -25.68
N THR A 612 23.59 4.82 -25.12
CA THR A 612 23.01 3.57 -25.63
C THR A 612 21.50 3.59 -25.56
N ALA A 613 20.86 3.57 -26.74
CA ALA A 613 19.41 3.56 -26.84
C ALA A 613 18.86 2.13 -27.02
N SER A 614 17.67 1.90 -26.47
CA SER A 614 16.86 0.73 -26.78
C SER A 614 16.25 0.83 -28.19
N LEU A 615 15.60 -0.24 -28.65
CA LEU A 615 14.89 -0.23 -29.95
C LEU A 615 13.82 0.86 -30.07
N ILE A 616 13.23 1.25 -28.95
CA ILE A 616 12.20 2.32 -28.87
C ILE A 616 12.80 3.71 -28.62
N GLY A 617 14.13 3.83 -28.53
CA GLY A 617 14.82 5.11 -28.35
C GLY A 617 14.95 5.57 -26.92
N THR A 618 14.80 4.70 -25.91
CA THR A 618 15.05 5.02 -24.49
C THR A 618 16.48 4.73 -24.09
N ILE A 619 17.01 5.49 -23.12
CA ILE A 619 18.36 5.30 -22.59
C ILE A 619 18.37 4.10 -21.64
N LYS A 620 19.36 3.22 -21.80
CA LYS A 620 19.56 2.11 -20.85
C LYS A 620 20.34 2.59 -19.64
N VAL A 621 19.79 2.37 -18.45
CA VAL A 621 20.42 2.67 -17.16
C VAL A 621 20.46 1.44 -16.27
N ASP A 622 21.31 1.46 -15.26
CA ASP A 622 21.20 0.57 -14.12
C ASP A 622 20.06 1.05 -13.21
N ASN A 623 19.04 0.23 -13.04
CA ASN A 623 17.80 0.59 -12.33
C ASN A 623 18.01 0.94 -10.84
N SER A 624 19.08 0.46 -10.23
CA SER A 624 19.40 0.73 -8.81
C SER A 624 20.16 2.04 -8.62
N THR A 625 20.96 2.44 -9.60
CA THR A 625 21.85 3.61 -9.53
C THR A 625 21.50 4.71 -10.52
N MET A 626 20.54 4.50 -11.41
CA MET A 626 20.14 5.42 -12.50
C MET A 626 21.32 5.84 -13.42
N LYS A 627 22.46 5.12 -13.36
CA LYS A 627 23.65 5.40 -14.17
C LYS A 627 23.51 4.88 -15.58
N THR A 628 23.95 5.67 -16.53
CA THR A 628 24.19 5.23 -17.91
C THR A 628 25.53 4.46 -18.01
N ALA A 629 25.86 4.01 -19.21
CA ALA A 629 27.18 3.43 -19.47
C ALA A 629 28.32 4.44 -19.33
N LEU A 630 28.04 5.74 -19.36
CA LEU A 630 29.04 6.82 -19.25
C LEU A 630 29.20 7.24 -17.79
N SER A 631 30.46 7.36 -17.33
CA SER A 631 30.76 7.77 -15.95
C SER A 631 30.27 9.20 -15.67
N GLY A 632 29.62 9.40 -14.52
CA GLY A 632 29.08 10.70 -14.11
C GLY A 632 27.81 11.13 -14.84
N ILE A 633 27.27 10.28 -15.73
CA ILE A 633 26.05 10.55 -16.50
C ILE A 633 24.92 9.65 -15.99
N PHE A 634 23.81 10.27 -15.67
CA PHE A 634 22.57 9.65 -15.19
C PHE A 634 21.42 9.94 -16.15
N ALA A 635 20.36 9.13 -16.12
CA ALA A 635 19.14 9.44 -16.86
C ALA A 635 17.90 9.03 -16.06
N CYS A 636 16.78 9.75 -16.26
CA CYS A 636 15.52 9.48 -15.58
C CYS A 636 14.30 10.00 -16.37
N GLY A 637 13.11 9.52 -15.96
CA GLY A 637 11.84 9.87 -16.58
C GLY A 637 11.63 9.15 -17.92
N ASP A 638 10.73 9.66 -18.77
CA ASP A 638 10.26 8.97 -19.98
C ASP A 638 11.39 8.58 -20.93
N ILE A 639 12.52 9.28 -20.91
CA ILE A 639 13.69 8.91 -21.74
C ILE A 639 14.30 7.56 -21.33
N VAL A 640 14.00 7.09 -20.11
CA VAL A 640 14.42 5.77 -19.57
C VAL A 640 13.25 4.80 -19.57
N ASP A 641 12.14 5.19 -18.94
CA ASP A 641 11.03 4.31 -18.60
C ASP A 641 10.00 4.16 -19.75
N GLY A 642 10.12 4.98 -20.82
CA GLY A 642 9.09 5.15 -21.82
C GLY A 642 8.02 6.16 -21.39
N PRO A 643 6.94 6.34 -22.15
CA PRO A 643 5.87 7.26 -21.78
C PRO A 643 5.20 6.84 -20.48
N THR A 644 5.34 7.67 -19.44
CA THR A 644 4.79 7.43 -18.10
C THR A 644 3.89 8.59 -17.65
N SER A 645 3.32 8.50 -16.45
CA SER A 645 2.57 9.60 -15.84
C SER A 645 3.51 10.61 -15.15
N ILE A 646 2.99 11.81 -14.86
CA ILE A 646 3.73 12.85 -14.15
C ILE A 646 4.23 12.33 -12.79
N VAL A 647 3.41 11.57 -12.05
CA VAL A 647 3.79 11.07 -10.73
C VAL A 647 4.88 10.01 -10.81
N GLU A 648 4.95 9.20 -11.87
CA GLU A 648 6.04 8.27 -12.14
C GLU A 648 7.32 9.01 -12.51
N ALA A 649 7.22 10.04 -13.37
CA ALA A 649 8.36 10.90 -13.70
C ALA A 649 8.93 11.61 -12.47
N ILE A 650 8.10 12.07 -11.53
CA ILE A 650 8.52 12.61 -10.22
C ILE A 650 9.26 11.54 -9.42
N ALA A 651 8.74 10.33 -9.34
CA ALA A 651 9.39 9.22 -8.64
C ALA A 651 10.76 8.88 -9.26
N SER A 652 10.84 8.84 -10.58
CA SER A 652 12.07 8.60 -11.33
C SER A 652 13.12 9.71 -11.07
N GLY A 653 12.69 10.98 -11.06
CA GLY A 653 13.55 12.12 -10.74
C GLY A 653 14.07 12.11 -9.30
N ARG A 654 13.24 11.68 -8.34
CA ARG A 654 13.64 11.51 -6.93
C ARG A 654 14.70 10.41 -6.79
N LYS A 655 14.53 9.27 -7.48
CA LYS A 655 15.54 8.20 -7.51
C LYS A 655 16.87 8.69 -8.10
N ALA A 656 16.82 9.47 -9.18
CA ALA A 656 18.00 10.04 -9.80
C ALA A 656 18.73 11.01 -8.84
N ALA A 657 18.03 11.87 -8.12
CA ALA A 657 18.62 12.76 -7.13
C ALA A 657 19.35 11.99 -6.02
N ILE A 658 18.72 10.93 -5.47
CA ILE A 658 19.34 10.03 -4.48
C ILE A 658 20.60 9.36 -5.04
N ALA A 659 20.54 8.90 -6.28
CA ALA A 659 21.67 8.22 -6.93
C ALA A 659 22.84 9.17 -7.20
N ILE A 660 22.57 10.39 -7.63
CA ILE A 660 23.57 11.44 -7.86
C ILE A 660 24.21 11.85 -6.52
N ASP A 661 23.41 12.06 -5.46
CA ASP A 661 23.92 12.40 -4.14
C ASP A 661 24.90 11.32 -3.64
N LYS A 662 24.51 10.03 -3.71
CA LYS A 662 25.40 8.92 -3.34
C LYS A 662 26.69 8.87 -4.20
N TYR A 663 26.58 9.12 -5.50
CA TYR A 663 27.73 9.16 -6.39
C TYR A 663 28.70 10.29 -6.02
N LEU A 664 28.18 11.42 -5.61
CA LEU A 664 28.96 12.57 -5.20
C LEU A 664 29.42 12.52 -3.73
N GLY A 665 29.15 11.41 -3.02
CA GLY A 665 29.63 11.13 -1.66
C GLY A 665 28.65 11.50 -0.55
N GLY A 666 27.39 11.79 -0.89
CA GLY A 666 26.31 12.00 0.07
C GLY A 666 25.68 10.70 0.57
N SER A 667 24.77 10.81 1.53
CA SER A 667 24.09 9.67 2.16
C SER A 667 22.95 9.08 1.33
N GLY A 668 22.38 9.84 0.40
CA GLY A 668 21.15 9.51 -0.32
C GLY A 668 19.88 9.72 0.51
N GLN A 669 19.96 10.38 1.66
CA GLN A 669 18.81 10.63 2.51
C GLN A 669 18.17 11.99 2.17
N LEU A 670 16.89 11.95 1.83
CA LEU A 670 16.08 13.14 1.56
C LEU A 670 15.25 13.46 2.80
N ALA A 671 15.69 14.39 3.62
CA ALA A 671 14.95 14.85 4.79
C ALA A 671 13.97 15.94 4.36
N THR A 672 12.69 15.60 4.25
CA THR A 672 11.63 16.51 3.79
C THR A 672 10.42 16.57 4.72
N GLU A 673 10.61 16.30 6.02
CA GLU A 673 9.54 16.41 7.01
C GLU A 673 9.19 17.89 7.23
N LEU A 674 7.96 18.26 6.87
CA LEU A 674 7.44 19.62 7.02
C LEU A 674 6.39 19.73 8.13
N VAL A 675 5.78 18.59 8.49
CA VAL A 675 4.82 18.49 9.58
C VAL A 675 5.25 17.32 10.47
N SER A 676 5.47 17.59 11.76
CA SER A 676 5.78 16.52 12.71
C SER A 676 4.68 15.45 12.69
N PRO A 677 5.02 14.17 12.60
CA PRO A 677 4.04 13.13 12.73
C PRO A 677 3.48 13.15 14.17
N GLU A 678 2.26 13.63 14.31
CA GLU A 678 1.52 13.44 15.56
C GLU A 678 1.03 12.00 15.63
N GLU A 679 0.93 11.44 16.85
CA GLU A 679 0.26 10.17 17.04
C GLU A 679 -1.20 10.34 16.61
N PRO A 680 -1.66 9.60 15.58
CA PRO A 680 -3.00 9.78 15.08
C PRO A 680 -4.02 9.38 16.16
N ASN A 681 -5.02 10.23 16.36
CA ASN A 681 -6.13 9.90 17.25
C ASN A 681 -6.82 8.61 16.78
N PRO A 682 -6.83 7.53 17.58
CA PRO A 682 -7.44 6.27 17.18
C PRO A 682 -8.98 6.31 17.16
N TRP A 683 -9.60 7.35 17.70
CA TRP A 683 -11.04 7.48 17.82
C TRP A 683 -11.68 7.90 16.50
N LEU A 684 -12.59 7.09 15.97
CA LEU A 684 -13.30 7.33 14.70
C LEU A 684 -14.73 7.85 14.91
N GLY A 685 -15.33 7.52 16.05
CA GLY A 685 -16.71 7.84 16.38
C GLY A 685 -17.74 7.04 15.57
N ARG A 686 -18.95 6.92 16.12
CA ARG A 686 -20.09 6.28 15.45
C ARG A 686 -20.73 7.22 14.45
N GLU A 687 -21.11 6.69 13.30
CA GLU A 687 -21.74 7.45 12.23
C GLU A 687 -22.71 6.58 11.44
N GLU A 688 -24.01 6.84 11.61
CA GLU A 688 -25.06 6.10 10.93
C GLU A 688 -24.97 6.29 9.41
N GLY A 689 -25.17 5.21 8.67
CA GLY A 689 -25.14 5.22 7.20
C GLY A 689 -23.77 5.43 6.59
N PHE A 690 -22.67 5.37 7.34
CA PHE A 690 -21.29 5.58 6.84
C PHE A 690 -21.00 4.77 5.57
N ALA A 691 -21.32 3.47 5.57
CA ALA A 691 -21.04 2.57 4.45
C ALA A 691 -21.83 2.88 3.16
N TYR A 692 -22.88 3.69 3.25
CA TYR A 692 -23.76 4.07 2.14
C TYR A 692 -23.45 5.47 1.59
N ARG A 693 -22.48 6.18 2.15
CA ARG A 693 -22.06 7.50 1.65
C ARG A 693 -21.42 7.38 0.28
N ARG A 694 -22.03 8.04 -0.69
CA ARG A 694 -21.48 8.11 -2.05
C ARG A 694 -20.25 8.98 -2.11
N ARG A 695 -19.39 8.69 -3.08
CA ARG A 695 -18.24 9.52 -3.43
C ARG A 695 -18.71 10.92 -3.85
N VAL A 696 -18.00 11.94 -3.39
CA VAL A 696 -18.22 13.31 -3.87
C VAL A 696 -17.61 13.44 -5.25
N GLU A 697 -18.43 13.83 -6.21
CA GLU A 697 -17.98 14.12 -7.57
C GLU A 697 -17.37 15.52 -7.66
N MET A 698 -16.30 15.63 -8.43
CA MET A 698 -15.66 16.91 -8.74
C MET A 698 -16.62 17.72 -9.61
N PRO A 699 -17.00 18.95 -9.21
CA PRO A 699 -17.79 19.83 -10.08
C PRO A 699 -17.02 20.16 -11.36
N THR A 700 -17.72 20.13 -12.49
CA THR A 700 -17.18 20.50 -13.81
C THR A 700 -18.01 21.58 -14.46
N LEU A 701 -17.39 22.35 -15.37
CA LEU A 701 -18.10 23.28 -16.22
C LEU A 701 -19.15 22.55 -17.08
N PRO A 702 -20.34 23.11 -17.25
CA PRO A 702 -21.32 22.61 -18.22
C PRO A 702 -20.70 22.46 -19.63
N VAL A 703 -21.17 21.46 -20.40
CA VAL A 703 -20.62 21.16 -21.73
C VAL A 703 -20.68 22.36 -22.65
N GLU A 704 -21.75 23.14 -22.59
CA GLU A 704 -21.98 24.33 -23.40
C GLU A 704 -20.96 25.45 -23.11
N GLU A 705 -20.47 25.52 -21.87
CA GLU A 705 -19.50 26.54 -21.42
C GLU A 705 -18.05 26.16 -21.73
N ARG A 706 -17.73 24.86 -21.87
CA ARG A 706 -16.37 24.39 -22.11
C ARG A 706 -16.00 24.13 -23.56
N ARG A 707 -17.00 24.09 -24.47
CA ARG A 707 -16.80 24.00 -25.92
C ARG A 707 -16.27 25.31 -26.49
N GLY A 708 -15.33 25.23 -27.43
CA GLY A 708 -14.78 26.38 -28.14
C GLY A 708 -13.89 27.30 -27.33
N ASN A 709 -13.44 26.89 -26.15
CA ASN A 709 -12.47 27.62 -25.33
C ASN A 709 -11.57 26.69 -24.52
N PHE A 710 -10.54 27.24 -23.89
CA PHE A 710 -9.56 26.50 -23.09
C PHE A 710 -9.71 26.77 -21.59
N VAL A 711 -10.87 27.20 -21.12
CA VAL A 711 -11.18 27.43 -19.72
C VAL A 711 -11.09 26.10 -18.98
N GLU A 712 -10.61 26.14 -17.75
CA GLU A 712 -10.47 24.97 -16.89
C GLU A 712 -11.82 24.25 -16.69
N VAL A 713 -11.83 22.93 -16.91
CA VAL A 713 -13.05 22.12 -16.86
C VAL A 713 -13.39 21.67 -15.45
N GLU A 714 -12.43 21.18 -14.67
CA GLU A 714 -12.64 20.75 -13.28
C GLU A 714 -12.59 21.97 -12.34
N LEU A 715 -13.62 22.20 -11.53
CA LEU A 715 -13.77 23.42 -10.72
C LEU A 715 -13.23 23.28 -9.28
N GLY A 716 -12.78 22.09 -8.87
CA GLY A 716 -12.36 21.83 -7.50
C GLY A 716 -13.51 21.62 -6.52
N LEU A 717 -13.19 21.22 -5.29
CA LEU A 717 -14.15 21.06 -4.20
C LEU A 717 -14.18 22.30 -3.32
N ASN A 718 -15.35 22.62 -2.76
CA ASN A 718 -15.42 23.55 -1.64
C ASN A 718 -15.10 22.82 -0.31
N GLN A 719 -14.86 23.57 0.77
CA GLN A 719 -14.45 23.01 2.06
C GLN A 719 -15.45 21.99 2.61
N LYS A 720 -16.74 22.25 2.48
CA LYS A 720 -17.78 21.34 2.98
C LYS A 720 -17.70 19.98 2.28
N LEU A 721 -17.67 19.98 0.95
CA LEU A 721 -17.58 18.77 0.13
C LEU A 721 -16.25 18.03 0.37
N ALA A 722 -15.16 18.76 0.54
CA ALA A 722 -13.85 18.16 0.84
C ALA A 722 -13.84 17.45 2.20
N ILE A 723 -14.38 18.05 3.24
CA ILE A 723 -14.51 17.44 4.56
C ILE A 723 -15.45 16.21 4.52
N GLU A 724 -16.58 16.32 3.81
CA GLU A 724 -17.52 15.20 3.64
C GLU A 724 -16.85 14.02 2.94
N GLU A 725 -16.08 14.25 1.89
CA GLU A 725 -15.36 13.20 1.16
C GLU A 725 -14.21 12.62 2.02
N ALA A 726 -13.44 13.47 2.69
CA ALA A 726 -12.33 13.03 3.52
C ALA A 726 -12.79 12.11 4.66
N LYS A 727 -13.96 12.38 5.25
CA LYS A 727 -14.59 11.56 6.30
C LYS A 727 -15.05 10.17 5.82
N ARG A 728 -15.08 9.91 4.52
CA ARG A 728 -15.35 8.57 3.98
C ARG A 728 -14.14 7.64 4.10
N CYS A 729 -12.96 8.15 4.42
CA CYS A 729 -11.74 7.37 4.54
C CYS A 729 -11.85 6.32 5.67
N LEU A 730 -11.50 5.07 5.36
CA LEU A 730 -11.54 3.96 6.33
C LEU A 730 -10.43 4.05 7.40
N ARG A 731 -9.48 4.98 7.27
CA ARG A 731 -8.33 5.12 8.16
C ARG A 731 -7.57 3.80 8.34
N CYS A 732 -7.22 3.17 7.22
CA CYS A 732 -6.50 1.89 7.19
C CYS A 732 -5.13 1.96 7.92
N ASP A 733 -4.50 3.13 7.97
CA ASP A 733 -3.27 3.46 8.69
C ASP A 733 -3.36 3.18 10.19
N LEU A 734 -4.50 3.45 10.83
CA LEU A 734 -4.72 3.23 12.26
C LEU A 734 -4.61 1.75 12.67
N ARG A 735 -4.72 0.86 11.71
CA ARG A 735 -4.58 -0.57 11.94
C ARG A 735 -3.13 -0.99 12.23
N LEU A 736 -2.17 -0.26 11.65
CA LEU A 736 -0.75 -0.48 11.88
C LEU A 736 -0.30 -0.12 13.30
N GLN A 737 -1.07 0.72 13.99
CA GLN A 737 -0.78 1.16 15.36
C GLN A 737 -1.22 0.16 16.43
N ILE A 738 -2.03 -0.84 16.05
CA ILE A 738 -2.46 -1.86 17.00
C ILE A 738 -1.28 -2.74 17.36
N ALA A 739 -0.97 -2.78 18.65
CA ALA A 739 0.11 -3.57 19.19
C ALA A 739 -0.07 -5.06 18.88
N SER A 740 1.03 -5.78 18.78
CA SER A 740 0.97 -7.24 18.69
C SER A 740 0.45 -7.83 20.01
N PRO A 741 -0.31 -8.93 19.98
CA PRO A 741 -0.72 -9.62 21.19
C PRO A 741 0.51 -10.12 21.95
N VAL A 742 0.41 -10.16 23.27
CA VAL A 742 1.49 -10.73 24.11
C VAL A 742 1.40 -12.24 24.05
N LEU A 743 2.34 -12.84 23.35
CA LEU A 743 2.44 -14.28 23.17
C LEU A 743 3.24 -14.94 24.31
N PRO A 744 3.03 -16.25 24.56
CA PRO A 744 3.88 -17.01 25.49
C PRO A 744 5.35 -16.88 25.10
N PRO A 745 6.27 -16.87 26.08
CA PRO A 745 7.69 -16.87 25.79
C PRO A 745 8.05 -18.10 24.95
N GLU A 746 8.86 -17.89 23.92
CA GLU A 746 9.41 -19.01 23.16
C GLU A 746 10.32 -19.85 24.09
N LYS A 747 10.21 -21.16 24.00
CA LYS A 747 11.00 -22.09 24.80
C LYS A 747 12.41 -22.22 24.22
N TRP A 748 13.19 -21.14 24.24
CA TRP A 748 14.61 -21.22 23.91
C TRP A 748 15.46 -21.56 25.12
N LEU A 749 16.46 -22.36 24.89
CA LEU A 749 17.42 -22.78 25.89
C LEU A 749 18.80 -22.19 25.54
N LYS A 750 19.69 -22.00 26.50
CA LYS A 750 21.07 -21.65 26.18
C LYS A 750 21.76 -22.80 25.49
N LEU A 751 22.49 -22.53 24.45
CA LEU A 751 23.33 -23.50 23.74
C LEU A 751 24.61 -23.70 24.55
N GLU A 752 24.58 -24.63 25.51
CA GLU A 752 25.68 -24.96 26.41
C GLU A 752 25.69 -26.45 26.75
N THR A 753 26.83 -26.97 27.16
CA THR A 753 27.03 -28.40 27.44
C THR A 753 26.02 -28.96 28.44
N ALA A 754 25.69 -28.20 29.52
CA ALA A 754 24.71 -28.61 30.49
C ALA A 754 23.31 -28.81 29.93
N THR A 755 22.88 -27.90 29.06
CA THR A 755 21.58 -27.97 28.35
C THR A 755 21.53 -29.18 27.42
N ILE A 756 22.58 -29.36 26.59
CA ILE A 756 22.64 -30.44 25.60
C ILE A 756 22.67 -31.81 26.27
N ALA A 757 23.34 -31.97 27.43
CA ALA A 757 23.36 -33.20 28.15
C ALA A 757 21.96 -33.70 28.60
N GLY A 758 21.02 -32.78 28.80
CA GLY A 758 19.62 -33.08 29.12
C GLY A 758 18.75 -33.48 27.93
N ILE A 759 19.24 -33.28 26.69
CA ILE A 759 18.49 -33.61 25.47
C ILE A 759 18.67 -35.08 25.13
N ARG A 760 17.59 -35.75 24.73
CA ARG A 760 17.66 -37.18 24.35
C ARG A 760 18.35 -37.36 23.01
N GLU A 761 18.96 -38.54 22.85
CA GLU A 761 19.50 -39.01 21.58
C GLU A 761 18.35 -39.56 20.71
N THR A 762 17.62 -38.67 20.11
CA THR A 762 16.43 -38.98 19.29
C THR A 762 16.38 -38.09 18.05
N GLU A 763 15.59 -38.51 17.09
CA GLU A 763 15.27 -37.72 15.88
C GLU A 763 14.53 -36.46 16.27
N GLY A 764 14.78 -35.37 15.53
CA GLY A 764 14.10 -34.12 15.77
C GLY A 764 14.57 -32.98 14.91
N ILE A 765 14.09 -31.80 15.23
CA ILE A 765 14.48 -30.56 14.56
C ILE A 765 14.98 -29.57 15.61
N TYR A 766 15.94 -28.75 15.23
CA TYR A 766 16.40 -27.66 16.08
C TYR A 766 16.53 -26.36 15.29
N GLN A 767 16.39 -25.26 16.01
CA GLN A 767 16.63 -23.91 15.54
C GLN A 767 17.72 -23.28 16.41
N LEU A 768 18.73 -22.69 15.79
CA LEU A 768 19.76 -21.95 16.50
C LEU A 768 19.47 -20.46 16.41
N LEU A 769 19.66 -19.76 17.52
CA LEU A 769 19.42 -18.34 17.65
C LEU A 769 20.71 -17.62 18.08
N ASP A 770 20.89 -16.39 17.57
CA ASP A 770 21.98 -15.50 17.95
C ASP A 770 21.78 -14.88 19.34
N GLU A 771 22.66 -13.96 19.73
CA GLU A 771 22.56 -13.23 21.02
C GLU A 771 21.32 -12.34 21.12
N ASN A 772 20.74 -11.92 19.98
CA ASN A 772 19.51 -11.15 19.88
C ASN A 772 18.26 -12.04 19.80
N LYS A 773 18.41 -13.36 19.93
CA LYS A 773 17.35 -14.36 19.82
C LYS A 773 16.69 -14.42 18.42
N MET A 774 17.42 -13.99 17.40
CA MET A 774 17.02 -14.18 16.00
C MET A 774 17.44 -15.56 15.52
N VAL A 775 16.53 -16.28 14.87
CA VAL A 775 16.81 -17.59 14.29
C VAL A 775 17.78 -17.41 13.12
N ILE A 776 18.94 -18.05 13.23
CA ILE A 776 20.03 -18.02 12.25
C ILE A 776 20.21 -19.33 11.49
N TYR A 777 19.68 -20.45 12.02
CA TYR A 777 19.77 -21.77 11.43
C TYR A 777 18.60 -22.65 11.83
N ILE A 778 18.06 -23.42 10.90
CA ILE A 778 17.01 -24.43 11.12
C ILE A 778 17.45 -25.72 10.47
N LYS A 779 17.45 -26.85 11.21
CA LYS A 779 17.85 -28.15 10.66
C LYS A 779 17.18 -29.30 11.39
N GLY A 780 16.78 -30.31 10.61
CA GLY A 780 16.34 -31.61 11.09
C GLY A 780 17.50 -32.60 11.24
N THR A 781 17.43 -33.50 12.20
CA THR A 781 18.47 -34.46 12.47
C THR A 781 17.94 -35.77 13.03
N ILE A 782 18.65 -36.86 12.76
CA ILE A 782 18.37 -38.19 13.36
C ILE A 782 18.83 -38.32 14.79
N ASN A 783 19.69 -37.42 15.30
CA ASN A 783 20.18 -37.42 16.67
C ASN A 783 20.42 -35.99 17.17
N LEU A 784 19.43 -35.43 17.85
CA LEU A 784 19.43 -34.04 18.36
C LEU A 784 20.66 -33.76 19.25
N ARG A 785 20.98 -34.65 20.21
CA ARG A 785 22.09 -34.41 21.14
C ARG A 785 23.42 -34.29 20.42
N LYS A 786 23.73 -35.30 19.56
CA LYS A 786 24.99 -35.33 18.83
C LYS A 786 25.19 -34.14 17.93
N GLU A 787 24.13 -33.76 17.18
CA GLU A 787 24.18 -32.63 16.28
C GLU A 787 24.38 -31.31 17.05
N LEU A 788 23.67 -31.13 18.16
CA LEU A 788 23.81 -29.92 18.98
C LEU A 788 25.18 -29.81 19.68
N GLU A 789 25.83 -30.97 20.05
CA GLU A 789 27.22 -30.98 20.51
C GLU A 789 28.18 -30.49 19.44
N GLU A 790 27.97 -30.89 18.19
CA GLU A 790 28.72 -30.39 17.02
C GLU A 790 28.47 -28.90 16.80
N GLN A 791 27.21 -28.44 16.82
CA GLN A 791 26.88 -27.03 16.68
C GLN A 791 27.46 -26.14 17.77
N LEU A 792 27.56 -26.62 19.00
CA LEU A 792 28.18 -25.89 20.10
C LEU A 792 29.65 -25.53 19.82
N THR A 793 30.34 -26.37 19.06
CA THR A 793 31.76 -26.18 18.71
C THR A 793 31.99 -25.47 17.39
N THR A 794 31.10 -25.68 16.41
CA THR A 794 31.28 -25.21 15.05
C THR A 794 30.54 -23.90 14.74
N ASN A 795 29.54 -23.51 15.56
CA ASN A 795 28.71 -22.34 15.32
C ASN A 795 28.83 -21.25 16.40
N PRO A 796 29.88 -20.41 16.36
CA PRO A 796 30.13 -19.41 17.40
C PRO A 796 29.07 -18.30 17.48
N LYS A 797 28.27 -18.10 16.43
CA LYS A 797 27.16 -17.13 16.40
C LYS A 797 25.94 -17.61 17.22
N ALA A 798 25.73 -18.92 17.31
CA ALA A 798 24.60 -19.50 18.03
C ALA A 798 24.81 -19.35 19.55
N LYS A 799 23.80 -18.81 20.23
CA LYS A 799 23.79 -18.62 21.70
C LYS A 799 22.64 -19.36 22.37
N TYR A 800 21.56 -19.56 21.64
CA TYR A 800 20.35 -20.22 22.11
C TYR A 800 19.89 -21.27 21.11
N LEU A 801 19.08 -22.19 21.59
CA LEU A 801 18.47 -23.24 20.79
C LEU A 801 16.97 -23.43 21.13
N ILE A 802 16.19 -23.79 20.15
CA ILE A 802 14.86 -24.38 20.30
C ILE A 802 14.93 -25.76 19.66
N PHE A 803 14.34 -26.78 20.25
CA PHE A 803 14.28 -28.10 19.64
C PHE A 803 12.92 -28.77 19.84
N GLU A 804 12.59 -29.67 18.92
CA GLU A 804 11.41 -30.53 18.98
C GLU A 804 11.85 -31.97 18.68
N GLU A 805 11.41 -32.94 19.51
CA GLU A 805 11.55 -34.37 19.17
C GLU A 805 10.50 -34.68 18.09
N ALA A 806 10.91 -35.05 16.89
CA ALA A 806 10.04 -35.23 15.72
C ALA A 806 10.51 -36.39 14.83
N LYS A 807 9.66 -37.38 14.60
CA LYS A 807 9.96 -38.53 13.71
C LYS A 807 9.94 -38.13 12.22
N MET A 808 9.25 -37.06 11.87
CA MET A 808 9.19 -36.53 10.50
C MET A 808 9.99 -35.22 10.37
N PHE A 809 11.19 -35.21 10.91
CA PHE A 809 12.01 -34.01 11.06
C PHE A 809 12.32 -33.31 9.71
N THR A 810 12.46 -34.03 8.61
CA THR A 810 12.69 -33.44 7.27
C THR A 810 11.50 -32.63 6.76
N MET A 811 10.27 -33.14 6.95
CA MET A 811 9.05 -32.38 6.63
C MET A 811 8.93 -31.14 7.53
N ARG A 812 9.22 -31.29 8.81
CA ARG A 812 9.16 -30.21 9.78
C ARG A 812 10.20 -29.10 9.49
N GLU A 813 11.40 -29.50 9.05
CA GLU A 813 12.44 -28.58 8.57
C GLU A 813 11.93 -27.72 7.42
N SER A 814 11.40 -28.35 6.38
CA SER A 814 10.84 -27.64 5.22
C SER A 814 9.70 -26.70 5.63
N GLU A 815 8.82 -27.14 6.54
CA GLU A 815 7.72 -26.32 7.05
C GLU A 815 8.24 -25.07 7.80
N LEU A 816 9.20 -25.25 8.71
CA LEU A 816 9.79 -24.15 9.49
C LEU A 816 10.54 -23.15 8.59
N LEU A 817 11.28 -23.65 7.59
CA LEU A 817 11.98 -22.82 6.62
C LEU A 817 10.98 -22.00 5.78
N GLN A 818 9.89 -22.62 5.29
CA GLN A 818 8.83 -21.91 4.55
C GLN A 818 8.11 -20.88 5.44
N GLN A 819 7.82 -21.20 6.69
CA GLN A 819 7.22 -20.27 7.65
C GLN A 819 8.15 -19.08 7.91
N PHE A 820 9.45 -19.33 8.07
CA PHE A 820 10.45 -18.29 8.27
C PHE A 820 10.57 -17.40 7.04
N LEU A 821 10.66 -17.99 5.84
CA LEU A 821 10.70 -17.27 4.57
C LEU A 821 9.45 -16.39 4.39
N LYS A 822 8.27 -16.93 4.68
CA LYS A 822 7.00 -16.19 4.61
C LYS A 822 6.95 -15.01 5.60
N LYS A 823 7.52 -15.19 6.80
CA LYS A 823 7.51 -14.16 7.85
C LYS A 823 8.56 -13.07 7.64
N HIS A 824 9.74 -13.43 7.12
CA HIS A 824 10.91 -12.55 7.07
C HIS A 824 11.34 -12.17 5.64
N GLY A 825 10.69 -12.72 4.60
CA GLY A 825 11.02 -12.48 3.19
C GLY A 825 12.33 -13.09 2.71
N LYS A 826 13.03 -13.84 3.57
CA LYS A 826 14.32 -14.51 3.29
C LYS A 826 14.49 -15.70 4.23
N LEU A 827 15.33 -16.66 3.87
CA LEU A 827 15.71 -17.77 4.74
C LEU A 827 16.62 -17.31 5.90
N PRO A 828 16.76 -18.13 7.00
CA PRO A 828 17.75 -17.87 8.03
C PRO A 828 19.17 -17.76 7.43
N GLU A 829 20.02 -16.94 8.02
CA GLU A 829 21.33 -16.58 7.49
C GLU A 829 22.19 -17.82 7.08
N GLN A 830 22.12 -18.90 7.85
CA GLN A 830 22.90 -20.11 7.62
C GLN A 830 22.17 -21.17 6.77
N ASN A 831 20.95 -20.89 6.34
CA ASN A 831 20.20 -21.71 5.38
C ASN A 831 20.14 -21.08 3.97
N LEU A 832 20.88 -19.98 3.70
CA LEU A 832 20.91 -19.24 2.44
C LEU A 832 21.51 -20.05 1.26
N GLY A 833 21.39 -21.21 1.06
CA GLY A 833 21.79 -22.04 -0.08
C GLY A 833 20.75 -23.07 -0.46
N LEU A 834 19.62 -23.09 0.28
CA LEU A 834 18.56 -24.07 0.12
C LEU A 834 17.36 -23.53 -0.67
N GLU A 835 17.46 -22.36 -1.28
CA GLU A 835 16.35 -21.71 -1.99
C GLU A 835 15.86 -22.53 -3.21
N GLU A 836 16.77 -23.24 -3.88
CA GLU A 836 16.44 -24.08 -5.06
C GLU A 836 15.71 -25.38 -4.70
N ASP A 837 15.81 -25.85 -3.46
CA ASP A 837 15.23 -27.13 -3.01
C ASP A 837 13.84 -26.98 -2.34
N LEU A 838 13.35 -25.76 -2.15
CA LEU A 838 12.11 -25.44 -1.42
C LEU A 838 10.89 -25.17 -2.33
N TYR A 839 11.04 -25.18 -3.66
CA TYR A 839 9.98 -24.99 -4.64
C TYR A 839 9.57 -26.27 -5.35
#